data_310f5e0cf2f394e7043efbe127a694ab
#
_entry.id   310f5e0cf2f394e7043efbe127a694ab
#
_cell.length_a   1.000
_cell.length_b   1.000
_cell.length_c   1.000
_cell.angle_alpha   90.00
_cell.angle_beta   90.00
_cell.angle_gamma   90.00
#
_symmetry.space_group_name_H-M   'P 1'
#
loop_
_entity.id
_entity.type
_entity.pdbx_description
1 polymer ?
#
loop_
_entity_poly.entity_id
_entity_poly.type
_entity_poly.pdbx_seq_one_letter_code
_entity_poly.pdbx_strand_id
1 'polypeptide(L)'
;MAASCGHKSILEDNVDRRVEDLLSQMTLQEKIGQLNQVSLLDGFSEEVASQIADGKVGSILNEADPAIINYYQKAAVEKTRLGIPLLVCRDVIHGFNTMFPIPLGLAATFDPELVQQGARMAAEEATARGIRLTFSPMLDIARDPRWGRIAEGSGEDTYLNEVMGVAMVRGYQGDLDDTTCMASCVKHFVAYGAAEGGRDYNSTGVTERVLRNFYLPPFEACVKAGAMSLMTSFNDNDGIPSSANGFLLKDVLRDEWGFDGFVVTDWNATREMINHGYAVDNKHAGELSMNAGVDMDMVSCAYIDHLEELLAEGKVSMKQIDNAVRNVLRVKFRLGLFEHPYADVEKARTASYAPAVLEAARVSAVESTVLLDNDGILPLDKAKVKTVLVTGPMADSPYEQMGTWSMDGEGSRTVTPLKALKDLYGDDVRIIYEPGIESCLDKAGKGVGKALAAARKADVVLAFMGELAIMSGEAHSLAEITLKGDQRAFLEALYKTGTPVVLTVMAGRPLELGFELDHSDAILYSFHPGTMGGPALAQLIFGDETPSGKTPVSFPKSRGQIPVYYNHNMTGRPYRGETLLDEYQASGRQTSLGGTSVWLDSGLDPQFPFGHGLTYTTFEYSAPKLDQVEYGMDDTIIAEVMITNTGNRKATEVMQLYVRDLVGSVTRPVKELKGFKRITLEPGETKTVKFGLPVQNLAFYGQDMVKKVEPGDFHLWIAGNSASGVPVAFSVY
;
A
#
# COMPACT_ATOMS: atom_id res chain seq x y z
N MET A 1 -10.69 18.59 -24.57
CA MET A 1 -10.27 19.09 -23.24
C MET A 1 -10.97 20.38 -22.77
N ALA A 2 -11.37 21.34 -23.59
CA ALA A 2 -12.02 22.57 -23.12
C ALA A 2 -13.51 22.44 -22.69
N ALA A 3 -14.24 21.44 -23.17
CA ALA A 3 -15.63 21.21 -22.78
C ALA A 3 -15.83 20.56 -21.41
N SER A 4 -14.83 19.82 -20.93
CA SER A 4 -14.82 19.14 -19.62
C SER A 4 -14.61 20.11 -18.45
N CYS A 5 -13.79 21.16 -18.60
CA CYS A 5 -13.57 22.16 -17.56
C CYS A 5 -14.81 23.05 -17.29
N GLY A 6 -15.58 23.40 -18.30
CA GLY A 6 -16.78 24.21 -18.12
C GLY A 6 -17.92 23.48 -17.40
N HIS A 7 -18.05 22.20 -17.62
CA HIS A 7 -19.10 21.38 -16.97
C HIS A 7 -18.78 21.10 -15.48
N LYS A 8 -17.50 20.85 -15.17
CA LYS A 8 -17.04 20.66 -13.77
C LYS A 8 -17.25 21.92 -12.91
N SER A 9 -16.97 23.12 -13.42
CA SER A 9 -17.13 24.35 -12.65
C SER A 9 -18.61 24.66 -12.32
N ILE A 10 -19.56 24.37 -13.23
CA ILE A 10 -20.99 24.59 -13.00
C ILE A 10 -21.56 23.60 -11.97
N LEU A 11 -21.09 22.39 -11.95
CA LEU A 11 -21.49 21.37 -10.94
C LEU A 11 -20.94 21.74 -9.55
N GLU A 12 -19.71 22.21 -9.46
CA GLU A 12 -19.10 22.64 -8.19
C GLU A 12 -19.76 23.91 -7.64
N ASP A 13 -20.05 24.92 -8.46
CA ASP A 13 -20.81 26.12 -8.07
C ASP A 13 -22.20 25.75 -7.52
N ASN A 14 -22.82 24.70 -8.05
CA ASN A 14 -24.08 24.16 -7.54
C ASN A 14 -23.93 23.48 -6.18
N VAL A 15 -22.88 22.69 -6.00
CA VAL A 15 -22.58 22.01 -4.72
C VAL A 15 -22.33 23.03 -3.62
N ASP A 16 -21.45 23.99 -3.82
CA ASP A 16 -21.12 25.01 -2.82
C ASP A 16 -22.34 25.85 -2.42
N ARG A 17 -23.20 26.23 -3.37
CA ARG A 17 -24.46 26.92 -3.08
C ARG A 17 -25.37 26.04 -2.20
N ARG A 18 -25.56 24.77 -2.51
CA ARG A 18 -26.37 23.84 -1.71
C ARG A 18 -25.81 23.68 -0.29
N VAL A 19 -24.48 23.62 -0.16
CA VAL A 19 -23.80 23.55 1.13
C VAL A 19 -24.10 24.79 1.97
N GLU A 20 -23.94 26.00 1.41
CA GLU A 20 -24.21 27.26 2.15
C GLU A 20 -25.69 27.38 2.52
N ASP A 21 -26.59 27.05 1.60
CA ASP A 21 -28.05 27.06 1.85
C ASP A 21 -28.42 26.13 3.02
N LEU A 22 -27.83 24.93 3.08
CA LEU A 22 -28.09 23.98 4.16
C LEU A 22 -27.43 24.44 5.47
N LEU A 23 -26.16 24.83 5.43
CA LEU A 23 -25.38 25.28 6.59
C LEU A 23 -26.07 26.47 7.30
N SER A 24 -26.67 27.40 6.54
CA SER A 24 -27.38 28.56 7.08
C SER A 24 -28.62 28.19 7.90
N GLN A 25 -29.20 27.00 7.70
CA GLN A 25 -30.38 26.51 8.39
C GLN A 25 -30.04 25.66 9.63
N MET A 26 -28.78 25.25 9.79
CA MET A 26 -28.37 24.34 10.86
C MET A 26 -28.23 25.05 12.20
N THR A 27 -28.73 24.41 13.26
CA THR A 27 -28.42 24.76 14.64
C THR A 27 -26.99 24.35 15.00
N LEU A 28 -26.44 24.87 16.12
CA LEU A 28 -25.12 24.46 16.60
C LEU A 28 -25.01 22.96 16.85
N GLN A 29 -26.03 22.36 17.47
CA GLN A 29 -26.06 20.91 17.78
C GLN A 29 -26.06 20.07 16.50
N GLU A 30 -26.83 20.47 15.47
CA GLU A 30 -26.83 19.79 14.17
C GLU A 30 -25.48 19.93 13.46
N LYS A 31 -24.81 21.06 13.60
CA LYS A 31 -23.44 21.27 13.07
C LYS A 31 -22.43 20.35 13.77
N ILE A 32 -22.45 20.32 15.08
CA ILE A 32 -21.56 19.44 15.89
C ILE A 32 -21.83 17.97 15.56
N GLY A 33 -23.10 17.57 15.43
CA GLY A 33 -23.46 16.22 15.04
C GLY A 33 -22.89 15.77 13.71
N GLN A 34 -22.78 16.68 12.70
CA GLN A 34 -22.15 16.33 11.43
C GLN A 34 -20.65 16.06 11.51
N LEU A 35 -20.00 16.50 12.58
CA LEU A 35 -18.56 16.30 12.83
C LEU A 35 -18.26 15.08 13.70
N ASN A 36 -19.29 14.32 14.08
CA ASN A 36 -19.19 13.13 14.92
C ASN A 36 -19.34 11.86 14.10
N GLN A 37 -18.31 11.00 14.13
CA GLN A 37 -18.29 9.68 13.49
C GLN A 37 -18.35 8.58 14.57
N VAL A 38 -19.33 7.67 14.44
CA VAL A 38 -19.60 6.62 15.41
C VAL A 38 -19.35 5.24 14.79
N SER A 39 -18.71 4.34 15.55
CA SER A 39 -18.49 2.95 15.13
C SER A 39 -19.63 2.04 15.50
N LEU A 40 -19.94 1.11 14.61
CA LEU A 40 -20.89 0.01 14.79
C LEU A 40 -20.18 -1.36 14.90
N LEU A 41 -18.91 -1.37 15.32
CA LEU A 41 -18.13 -2.61 15.46
C LEU A 41 -18.79 -3.62 16.41
N ASP A 42 -19.50 -3.15 17.43
CA ASP A 42 -20.26 -3.96 18.37
C ASP A 42 -21.64 -4.41 17.83
N GLY A 43 -21.94 -4.08 16.57
CA GLY A 43 -23.16 -4.43 15.87
C GLY A 43 -24.28 -3.40 16.01
N PHE A 44 -25.51 -3.82 15.69
CA PHE A 44 -26.69 -2.97 15.73
C PHE A 44 -26.97 -2.39 17.11
N SER A 45 -27.28 -1.08 17.17
CA SER A 45 -27.57 -0.33 18.41
C SER A 45 -28.76 0.61 18.25
N GLU A 46 -29.83 0.40 19.03
CA GLU A 46 -30.96 1.33 19.13
C GLU A 46 -30.54 2.68 19.74
N GLU A 47 -29.53 2.70 20.60
CA GLU A 47 -29.00 3.94 21.18
C GLU A 47 -28.38 4.82 20.09
N VAL A 48 -27.56 4.23 19.21
CA VAL A 48 -27.00 4.93 18.05
C VAL A 48 -28.12 5.42 17.12
N ALA A 49 -29.15 4.62 16.88
CA ALA A 49 -30.31 5.04 16.09
C ALA A 49 -31.05 6.24 16.70
N SER A 50 -31.15 6.29 18.03
CA SER A 50 -31.70 7.45 18.73
C SER A 50 -30.82 8.68 18.62
N GLN A 51 -29.50 8.54 18.78
CA GLN A 51 -28.54 9.63 18.60
C GLN A 51 -28.58 10.20 17.16
N ILE A 52 -28.74 9.32 16.17
CA ILE A 52 -28.93 9.73 14.76
C ILE A 52 -30.21 10.55 14.59
N ALA A 53 -31.34 10.06 15.15
CA ALA A 53 -32.63 10.77 15.09
C ALA A 53 -32.59 12.13 15.82
N ASP A 54 -31.75 12.26 16.84
CA ASP A 54 -31.47 13.53 17.54
C ASP A 54 -30.52 14.47 16.75
N GLY A 55 -30.00 14.04 15.59
CA GLY A 55 -29.07 14.83 14.77
C GLY A 55 -27.64 14.89 15.31
N LYS A 56 -27.23 13.95 16.19
CA LYS A 56 -25.93 13.92 16.87
C LYS A 56 -24.85 13.12 16.15
N VAL A 57 -25.17 12.49 15.01
CA VAL A 57 -24.26 11.63 14.24
C VAL A 57 -24.30 12.02 12.77
N GLY A 58 -23.14 12.35 12.20
CA GLY A 58 -23.01 12.68 10.78
C GLY A 58 -22.47 11.54 9.93
N SER A 59 -21.75 10.60 10.57
CA SER A 59 -21.11 9.48 9.90
C SER A 59 -21.12 8.22 10.77
N ILE A 60 -21.20 7.06 10.15
CA ILE A 60 -21.05 5.75 10.79
C ILE A 60 -19.98 4.94 10.08
N LEU A 61 -19.29 4.07 10.81
CA LEU A 61 -18.33 3.13 10.25
C LEU A 61 -18.51 1.72 10.83
N ASN A 62 -17.95 0.73 10.13
CA ASN A 62 -17.94 -0.69 10.54
C ASN A 62 -19.29 -1.42 10.46
N GLU A 63 -20.23 -0.94 9.62
CA GLU A 63 -21.43 -1.69 9.26
C GLU A 63 -21.42 -1.99 7.76
N ALA A 64 -21.80 -3.21 7.38
CA ALA A 64 -21.80 -3.68 5.99
C ALA A 64 -23.12 -4.39 5.59
N ASP A 65 -24.08 -4.55 6.52
CA ASP A 65 -25.40 -5.06 6.19
C ASP A 65 -26.27 -3.94 5.60
N PRO A 66 -26.70 -4.03 4.33
CA PRO A 66 -27.45 -2.97 3.66
C PRO A 66 -28.82 -2.71 4.31
N ALA A 67 -29.42 -3.69 4.99
CA ALA A 67 -30.70 -3.49 5.69
C ALA A 67 -30.51 -2.68 6.98
N ILE A 68 -29.42 -2.94 7.70
CA ILE A 68 -29.04 -2.17 8.91
C ILE A 68 -28.62 -0.76 8.51
N ILE A 69 -27.80 -0.61 7.49
CA ILE A 69 -27.42 0.71 6.94
C ILE A 69 -28.67 1.51 6.57
N ASN A 70 -29.62 0.89 5.86
CA ASN A 70 -30.86 1.57 5.49
C ASN A 70 -31.74 1.93 6.70
N TYR A 71 -31.71 1.13 7.78
CA TYR A 71 -32.39 1.48 9.02
C TYR A 71 -31.85 2.77 9.64
N TYR A 72 -30.54 2.91 9.73
CA TYR A 72 -29.89 4.13 10.22
C TYR A 72 -30.07 5.32 9.27
N GLN A 73 -29.98 5.10 7.96
CA GLN A 73 -30.24 6.15 6.97
C GLN A 73 -31.69 6.69 7.08
N LYS A 74 -32.68 5.82 7.32
CA LYS A 74 -34.06 6.27 7.57
C LYS A 74 -34.17 7.12 8.83
N ALA A 75 -33.43 6.80 9.90
CA ALA A 75 -33.38 7.63 11.09
C ALA A 75 -32.81 9.03 10.77
N ALA A 76 -31.75 9.12 9.99
CA ALA A 76 -31.13 10.38 9.59
C ALA A 76 -32.03 11.20 8.66
N VAL A 77 -32.57 10.59 7.60
CA VAL A 77 -33.29 11.29 6.54
C VAL A 77 -34.73 11.59 6.91
N GLU A 78 -35.45 10.67 7.57
CA GLU A 78 -36.89 10.79 7.80
C GLU A 78 -37.25 11.29 9.19
N LYS A 79 -36.35 11.17 10.20
CA LYS A 79 -36.65 11.55 11.60
C LYS A 79 -35.95 12.83 12.06
N THR A 80 -34.92 13.30 11.34
CA THR A 80 -34.27 14.59 11.65
C THR A 80 -34.95 15.75 10.93
N ARG A 81 -34.76 16.97 11.43
CA ARG A 81 -35.40 18.19 10.88
C ARG A 81 -34.90 18.52 9.46
N LEU A 82 -33.63 18.29 9.17
CA LEU A 82 -32.97 18.66 7.90
C LEU A 82 -32.79 17.50 6.93
N GLY A 83 -33.02 16.26 7.38
CA GLY A 83 -32.90 15.07 6.55
C GLY A 83 -31.51 14.86 5.95
N ILE A 84 -30.45 15.22 6.68
CA ILE A 84 -29.08 15.08 6.21
C ILE A 84 -28.66 13.60 6.27
N PRO A 85 -28.33 12.96 5.14
CA PRO A 85 -27.96 11.54 5.15
C PRO A 85 -26.63 11.30 5.85
N LEU A 86 -26.48 10.08 6.42
CA LEU A 86 -25.23 9.63 7.00
C LEU A 86 -24.18 9.35 5.91
N LEU A 87 -22.90 9.63 6.22
CA LEU A 87 -21.77 9.10 5.47
C LEU A 87 -21.40 7.75 6.06
N VAL A 88 -21.54 6.67 5.28
CA VAL A 88 -21.23 5.29 5.71
C VAL A 88 -19.81 4.94 5.25
N CYS A 89 -18.95 4.58 6.20
CA CYS A 89 -17.53 4.37 5.99
C CYS A 89 -17.10 2.94 6.31
N ARG A 90 -16.08 2.44 5.59
CA ARG A 90 -15.48 1.11 5.79
C ARG A 90 -14.03 1.10 5.32
N ASP A 91 -13.21 0.23 5.90
CA ASP A 91 -11.87 -0.06 5.41
C ASP A 91 -11.94 -1.04 4.22
N VAL A 92 -12.07 -0.50 3.02
CA VAL A 92 -11.99 -1.25 1.75
C VAL A 92 -10.58 -1.05 1.21
N ILE A 93 -9.61 -1.77 1.76
CA ILE A 93 -8.17 -1.50 1.55
C ILE A 93 -7.65 -2.15 0.27
N HIS A 94 -7.98 -3.42 0.04
CA HIS A 94 -7.56 -4.18 -1.16
C HIS A 94 -8.66 -5.11 -1.67
N GLY A 95 -9.88 -4.66 -1.61
CA GLY A 95 -11.10 -5.40 -1.98
C GLY A 95 -12.18 -5.22 -0.92
N PHE A 96 -13.38 -5.67 -1.24
CA PHE A 96 -14.48 -5.70 -0.28
C PHE A 96 -14.85 -7.16 0.02
N ASN A 97 -15.72 -7.81 -0.79
CA ASN A 97 -15.93 -9.25 -0.67
C ASN A 97 -14.86 -10.03 -1.46
N THR A 98 -14.59 -9.64 -2.70
CA THR A 98 -13.47 -10.18 -3.46
C THR A 98 -12.17 -9.50 -3.02
N MET A 99 -11.28 -10.25 -2.38
CA MET A 99 -9.97 -9.74 -1.97
C MET A 99 -8.97 -9.82 -3.12
N PHE A 100 -8.39 -8.70 -3.48
CA PHE A 100 -7.20 -8.58 -4.31
C PHE A 100 -5.94 -8.87 -3.46
N PRO A 101 -4.74 -8.99 -4.05
CA PRO A 101 -3.50 -8.99 -3.25
C PRO A 101 -3.45 -7.78 -2.30
N ILE A 102 -2.81 -7.95 -1.15
CA ILE A 102 -2.58 -6.81 -0.24
C ILE A 102 -1.88 -5.66 -0.98
N PRO A 103 -2.02 -4.39 -0.53
CA PRO A 103 -1.47 -3.22 -1.25
C PRO A 103 0.01 -3.33 -1.58
N LEU A 104 0.83 -3.90 -0.69
CA LEU A 104 2.24 -4.15 -0.97
C LEU A 104 2.44 -5.11 -2.15
N GLY A 105 1.58 -6.13 -2.27
CA GLY A 105 1.53 -7.02 -3.43
C GLY A 105 1.04 -6.30 -4.69
N LEU A 106 -0.01 -5.49 -4.59
CA LEU A 106 -0.48 -4.67 -5.73
C LEU A 106 0.60 -3.72 -6.22
N ALA A 107 1.40 -3.12 -5.33
CA ALA A 107 2.54 -2.28 -5.70
C ALA A 107 3.62 -3.07 -6.47
N ALA A 108 3.80 -4.36 -6.17
CA ALA A 108 4.74 -5.24 -6.88
C ALA A 108 4.38 -5.46 -8.36
N THR A 109 3.15 -5.18 -8.77
CA THR A 109 2.73 -5.24 -10.18
C THR A 109 3.38 -4.17 -11.03
N PHE A 110 3.71 -3.00 -10.47
CA PHE A 110 4.08 -1.79 -11.22
C PHE A 110 3.07 -1.51 -12.34
N ASP A 111 1.79 -1.78 -12.08
CA ASP A 111 0.67 -1.59 -13.02
C ASP A 111 -0.45 -0.75 -12.38
N PRO A 112 -0.39 0.59 -12.54
CA PRO A 112 -1.40 1.47 -11.97
C PRO A 112 -2.78 1.30 -12.61
N GLU A 113 -2.87 0.83 -13.86
CA GLU A 113 -4.15 0.59 -14.53
C GLU A 113 -4.87 -0.61 -13.91
N LEU A 114 -4.13 -1.69 -13.63
CA LEU A 114 -4.65 -2.86 -12.91
C LEU A 114 -5.10 -2.49 -11.49
N VAL A 115 -4.30 -1.69 -10.76
CA VAL A 115 -4.63 -1.21 -9.41
C VAL A 115 -5.88 -0.33 -9.42
N GLN A 116 -6.01 0.59 -10.39
CA GLN A 116 -7.19 1.42 -10.56
C GLN A 116 -8.45 0.58 -10.85
N GLN A 117 -8.33 -0.43 -11.71
CA GLN A 117 -9.43 -1.34 -12.03
C GLN A 117 -9.87 -2.14 -10.78
N GLY A 118 -8.93 -2.67 -10.01
CA GLY A 118 -9.21 -3.39 -8.76
C GLY A 118 -9.94 -2.50 -7.74
N ALA A 119 -9.49 -1.26 -7.54
CA ALA A 119 -10.12 -0.28 -6.66
C ALA A 119 -11.54 0.09 -7.14
N ARG A 120 -11.77 0.20 -8.48
CA ARG A 120 -13.10 0.43 -9.05
C ARG A 120 -14.05 -0.71 -8.74
N MET A 121 -13.62 -1.96 -8.95
CA MET A 121 -14.41 -3.16 -8.68
C MET A 121 -14.73 -3.30 -7.19
N ALA A 122 -13.77 -3.00 -6.31
CA ALA A 122 -14.00 -2.98 -4.87
C ALA A 122 -15.04 -1.93 -4.45
N ALA A 123 -15.00 -0.73 -5.08
CA ALA A 123 -16.01 0.31 -4.85
C ALA A 123 -17.41 -0.14 -5.30
N GLU A 124 -17.53 -0.85 -6.42
CA GLU A 124 -18.81 -1.38 -6.91
C GLU A 124 -19.41 -2.42 -5.96
N GLU A 125 -18.60 -3.32 -5.40
CA GLU A 125 -19.06 -4.27 -4.38
C GLU A 125 -19.50 -3.56 -3.09
N ALA A 126 -18.71 -2.61 -2.59
CA ALA A 126 -18.95 -1.90 -1.33
C ALA A 126 -20.15 -0.94 -1.41
N THR A 127 -20.26 -0.19 -2.49
CA THR A 127 -21.37 0.76 -2.68
C THR A 127 -22.72 0.08 -2.86
N ALA A 128 -22.75 -1.13 -3.43
CA ALA A 128 -23.96 -1.94 -3.46
C ALA A 128 -24.53 -2.21 -2.05
N ARG A 129 -23.67 -2.21 -1.03
CA ARG A 129 -24.03 -2.34 0.38
C ARG A 129 -24.38 -1.01 1.06
N GLY A 130 -24.16 0.13 0.39
CA GLY A 130 -24.40 1.48 0.92
C GLY A 130 -23.18 2.14 1.53
N ILE A 131 -22.00 1.55 1.43
CA ILE A 131 -20.73 2.16 1.86
C ILE A 131 -20.35 3.21 0.84
N ARG A 132 -20.05 4.45 1.28
CA ARG A 132 -19.80 5.58 0.40
C ARG A 132 -18.47 6.29 0.65
N LEU A 133 -17.69 5.82 1.63
CA LEU A 133 -16.31 6.25 1.87
C LEU A 133 -15.45 5.07 2.29
N THR A 134 -14.25 4.97 1.71
CA THR A 134 -13.21 4.05 2.18
C THR A 134 -12.05 4.78 2.81
N PHE A 135 -11.47 4.21 3.88
CA PHE A 135 -10.22 4.66 4.48
C PHE A 135 -9.01 4.10 3.72
N SER A 136 -8.92 4.45 2.43
CA SER A 136 -7.90 4.00 1.47
C SER A 136 -7.72 5.08 0.38
N PRO A 137 -6.51 5.17 -0.24
CA PRO A 137 -5.29 4.38 -0.03
C PRO A 137 -4.48 4.80 1.19
N MET A 138 -3.64 3.87 1.68
CA MET A 138 -2.58 4.17 2.61
C MET A 138 -1.32 4.60 1.83
N LEU A 139 -0.78 5.79 2.16
CA LEU A 139 0.31 6.45 1.44
C LEU A 139 1.60 6.54 2.26
N ASP A 140 1.67 5.82 3.38
CA ASP A 140 2.82 5.81 4.27
C ASP A 140 4.00 5.10 3.63
N ILE A 141 5.08 5.84 3.38
CA ILE A 141 6.33 5.27 2.90
C ILE A 141 6.96 4.47 4.02
N ALA A 142 7.13 3.17 3.80
CA ALA A 142 7.63 2.23 4.78
C ALA A 142 9.02 1.71 4.39
N ARG A 143 10.02 2.00 5.24
CA ARG A 143 11.42 1.59 5.08
C ARG A 143 11.87 0.59 6.15
N ASP A 144 10.96 0.21 7.03
CA ASP A 144 11.20 -0.75 8.11
C ASP A 144 10.20 -1.91 8.02
N PRO A 145 10.60 -3.09 7.52
CA PRO A 145 9.71 -4.23 7.38
C PRO A 145 9.25 -4.84 8.71
N ARG A 146 9.80 -4.39 9.85
CA ARG A 146 9.31 -4.76 11.17
C ARG A 146 7.95 -4.12 11.48
N TRP A 147 7.63 -2.99 10.86
CA TRP A 147 6.33 -2.34 10.97
C TRP A 147 5.25 -3.16 10.26
N GLY A 148 4.20 -3.56 11.00
CA GLY A 148 3.15 -4.43 10.48
C GLY A 148 2.35 -3.83 9.35
N ARG A 149 2.14 -2.51 9.40
CA ARG A 149 1.34 -1.77 8.41
C ARG A 149 2.05 -1.57 7.07
N ILE A 150 3.32 -1.97 6.92
CA ILE A 150 3.97 -2.03 5.59
C ILE A 150 3.13 -2.81 4.57
N ALA A 151 2.34 -3.79 5.02
CA ALA A 151 1.43 -4.58 4.20
C ALA A 151 0.35 -3.74 3.49
N GLU A 152 0.01 -2.56 4.04
CA GLU A 152 -1.12 -1.73 3.63
C GLU A 152 -0.76 -0.66 2.59
N GLY A 153 0.54 -0.41 2.35
CA GLY A 153 1.04 0.65 1.47
C GLY A 153 1.78 0.13 0.24
N SER A 154 2.38 1.07 -0.51
CA SER A 154 3.11 0.76 -1.75
C SER A 154 4.63 0.66 -1.57
N GLY A 155 5.12 0.44 -0.34
CA GLY A 155 6.53 0.18 -0.04
C GLY A 155 7.37 1.44 0.20
N GLU A 156 8.67 1.39 -0.18
CA GLU A 156 9.68 2.35 0.26
C GLU A 156 9.86 3.58 -0.64
N ASP A 157 9.30 3.56 -1.85
CA ASP A 157 9.55 4.56 -2.88
C ASP A 157 8.45 5.62 -2.97
N THR A 158 8.86 6.89 -3.02
CA THR A 158 7.94 8.04 -3.10
C THR A 158 7.14 8.04 -4.41
N TYR A 159 7.79 7.86 -5.56
CA TYR A 159 7.13 7.92 -6.86
C TYR A 159 6.17 6.75 -7.08
N LEU A 160 6.54 5.55 -6.66
CA LEU A 160 5.65 4.38 -6.72
C LEU A 160 4.39 4.61 -5.85
N ASN A 161 4.55 5.14 -4.63
CA ASN A 161 3.42 5.50 -3.77
C ASN A 161 2.53 6.60 -4.39
N GLU A 162 3.12 7.62 -5.05
CA GLU A 162 2.35 8.65 -5.80
C GLU A 162 1.48 8.01 -6.87
N VAL A 163 2.07 7.17 -7.72
CA VAL A 163 1.39 6.59 -8.88
C VAL A 163 0.31 5.60 -8.46
N MET A 164 0.61 4.71 -7.51
CA MET A 164 -0.35 3.70 -7.01
C MET A 164 -1.46 4.35 -6.19
N GLY A 165 -1.14 5.34 -5.35
CA GLY A 165 -2.14 6.09 -4.59
C GLY A 165 -3.12 6.83 -5.49
N VAL A 166 -2.64 7.52 -6.52
CA VAL A 166 -3.49 8.19 -7.52
C VAL A 166 -4.39 7.21 -8.26
N ALA A 167 -3.86 6.03 -8.63
CA ALA A 167 -4.63 4.99 -9.28
C ALA A 167 -5.79 4.49 -8.39
N MET A 168 -5.53 4.25 -7.09
CA MET A 168 -6.55 3.84 -6.14
C MET A 168 -7.62 4.93 -5.94
N VAL A 169 -7.22 6.21 -5.74
CA VAL A 169 -8.16 7.33 -5.62
C VAL A 169 -9.09 7.40 -6.82
N ARG A 170 -8.54 7.34 -8.04
CA ARG A 170 -9.34 7.35 -9.28
C ARG A 170 -10.25 6.13 -9.41
N GLY A 171 -9.76 4.97 -9.01
CA GLY A 171 -10.54 3.73 -9.01
C GLY A 171 -11.74 3.82 -8.08
N TYR A 172 -11.55 4.17 -6.81
CA TYR A 172 -12.64 4.28 -5.84
C TYR A 172 -13.65 5.38 -6.22
N GLN A 173 -13.17 6.54 -6.63
CA GLN A 173 -14.03 7.69 -6.89
C GLN A 173 -14.71 7.67 -8.26
N GLY A 174 -14.15 6.99 -9.26
CA GLY A 174 -14.73 6.94 -10.60
C GLY A 174 -15.00 8.34 -11.17
N ASP A 175 -16.06 8.47 -11.93
CA ASP A 175 -16.46 9.74 -12.55
C ASP A 175 -17.43 10.58 -11.69
N LEU A 176 -17.78 10.12 -10.49
CA LEU A 176 -18.70 10.75 -9.52
C LEU A 176 -20.16 10.92 -10.00
N ASP A 177 -20.48 10.46 -11.21
CA ASP A 177 -21.80 10.64 -11.82
C ASP A 177 -22.75 9.47 -11.51
N ASP A 178 -22.31 8.45 -10.77
CA ASP A 178 -23.12 7.30 -10.46
C ASP A 178 -23.06 6.87 -8.97
N THR A 179 -24.00 6.02 -8.58
CA THR A 179 -24.14 5.52 -7.21
C THR A 179 -23.08 4.48 -6.82
N THR A 180 -22.20 4.09 -7.73
CA THR A 180 -21.11 3.13 -7.49
C THR A 180 -19.80 3.81 -7.08
N CYS A 181 -19.78 5.16 -7.04
CA CYS A 181 -18.64 5.95 -6.59
C CYS A 181 -18.54 6.00 -5.08
N MET A 182 -17.32 5.88 -4.58
CA MET A 182 -16.98 5.89 -3.16
C MET A 182 -15.86 6.90 -2.90
N ALA A 183 -16.05 7.80 -1.93
CA ALA A 183 -15.00 8.74 -1.56
C ALA A 183 -13.77 8.00 -1.05
N SER A 184 -12.60 8.48 -1.47
CA SER A 184 -11.30 8.02 -0.99
C SER A 184 -10.86 8.88 0.19
N CYS A 185 -10.42 8.25 1.29
CA CYS A 185 -9.78 8.89 2.43
C CYS A 185 -8.31 8.47 2.44
N VAL A 186 -7.42 9.35 1.98
CA VAL A 186 -5.98 9.09 1.95
C VAL A 186 -5.41 9.14 3.35
N LYS A 187 -4.58 8.13 3.71
CA LYS A 187 -4.08 7.95 5.07
C LYS A 187 -2.63 7.46 5.10
N HIS A 188 -1.90 7.61 6.20
CA HIS A 188 -2.17 8.41 7.39
C HIS A 188 -1.29 9.66 7.36
N PHE A 189 -1.83 10.83 7.46
CA PHE A 189 -1.11 12.09 7.28
C PHE A 189 -0.45 12.55 8.59
N VAL A 190 0.91 12.41 8.75
CA VAL A 190 1.92 11.98 7.77
C VAL A 190 3.12 11.32 8.48
N ALA A 191 3.92 10.63 7.67
CA ALA A 191 5.17 9.99 8.07
C ALA A 191 5.04 8.81 9.06
N TYR A 192 3.88 8.21 9.17
CA TYR A 192 3.62 7.11 10.09
C TYR A 192 4.49 5.88 9.82
N GLY A 193 4.85 5.61 8.55
CA GLY A 193 5.79 4.54 8.17
C GLY A 193 7.24 4.76 8.63
N ALA A 194 7.55 5.92 9.21
CA ALA A 194 8.85 6.24 9.82
C ALA A 194 8.87 6.02 11.34
N ALA A 195 7.87 5.33 11.92
CA ALA A 195 7.79 5.07 13.35
C ALA A 195 9.06 4.40 13.89
N GLU A 196 9.57 4.91 15.01
CA GLU A 196 10.86 4.48 15.58
C GLU A 196 10.92 2.97 15.83
N GLY A 197 11.92 2.31 15.23
CA GLY A 197 12.17 0.89 15.38
C GLY A 197 11.10 -0.01 14.75
N GLY A 198 10.31 0.52 13.82
CA GLY A 198 9.20 -0.21 13.18
C GLY A 198 8.08 -0.57 14.14
N ARG A 199 7.97 0.12 15.27
CA ARG A 199 6.90 -0.11 16.27
C ARG A 199 5.70 0.74 15.92
N ASP A 200 4.57 0.10 15.75
CA ASP A 200 3.33 0.80 15.47
C ASP A 200 2.96 1.79 16.59
N TYR A 201 2.28 2.88 16.26
CA TYR A 201 1.90 3.97 17.16
C TYR A 201 3.05 4.78 17.78
N ASN A 202 4.30 4.53 17.35
CA ASN A 202 5.45 5.21 17.94
C ASN A 202 5.72 6.57 17.28
N SER A 203 6.46 7.40 18.00
CA SER A 203 6.90 8.72 17.53
C SER A 203 7.72 8.66 16.26
N THR A 204 7.69 9.74 15.49
CA THR A 204 8.55 9.94 14.33
C THR A 204 9.35 11.24 14.47
N GLY A 205 10.63 11.20 14.08
CA GLY A 205 11.53 12.35 14.13
C GLY A 205 11.93 12.83 12.73
N VAL A 206 10.94 13.03 11.85
CA VAL A 206 11.19 13.38 10.45
C VAL A 206 11.25 14.90 10.29
N THR A 207 12.39 15.42 9.81
CA THR A 207 12.56 16.86 9.57
C THR A 207 11.69 17.36 8.42
N GLU A 208 11.31 18.64 8.41
CA GLU A 208 10.45 19.23 7.38
C GLU A 208 10.97 18.98 5.96
N ARG A 209 12.29 19.10 5.72
CA ARG A 209 12.86 18.83 4.38
C ARG A 209 12.65 17.37 3.95
N VAL A 210 12.80 16.42 4.86
CA VAL A 210 12.58 15.00 4.58
C VAL A 210 11.10 14.75 4.36
N LEU A 211 10.20 15.35 5.15
CA LEU A 211 8.76 15.32 4.93
C LEU A 211 8.41 15.77 3.50
N ARG A 212 8.88 16.96 3.11
CA ARG A 212 8.57 17.59 1.83
C ARG A 212 9.15 16.87 0.61
N ASN A 213 10.30 16.21 0.76
CA ASN A 213 10.95 15.51 -0.36
C ASN A 213 10.49 14.05 -0.50
N PHE A 214 10.00 13.40 0.58
CA PHE A 214 9.71 11.97 0.53
C PHE A 214 8.30 11.61 1.01
N TYR A 215 7.82 12.11 2.15
CA TYR A 215 6.59 11.63 2.78
C TYR A 215 5.33 12.39 2.36
N LEU A 216 5.44 13.69 2.04
CA LEU A 216 4.32 14.52 1.60
C LEU A 216 3.91 14.34 0.14
N PRO A 217 4.83 14.06 -0.83
CA PRO A 217 4.47 14.02 -2.24
C PRO A 217 3.37 13.02 -2.61
N PRO A 218 3.27 11.79 -2.05
CA PRO A 218 2.15 10.90 -2.35
C PRO A 218 0.78 11.49 -1.97
N PHE A 219 0.71 12.20 -0.84
CA PHE A 219 -0.51 12.88 -0.40
C PHE A 219 -0.85 14.07 -1.33
N GLU A 220 0.16 14.89 -1.68
CA GLU A 220 -0.02 16.00 -2.62
C GLU A 220 -0.55 15.50 -3.97
N ALA A 221 -0.01 14.40 -4.49
CA ALA A 221 -0.44 13.80 -5.74
C ALA A 221 -1.90 13.32 -5.66
N CYS A 222 -2.30 12.67 -4.56
CA CYS A 222 -3.66 12.20 -4.35
C CYS A 222 -4.65 13.35 -4.13
N VAL A 223 -4.26 14.42 -3.42
CA VAL A 223 -5.08 15.66 -3.30
C VAL A 223 -5.30 16.28 -4.66
N LYS A 224 -4.27 16.42 -5.49
CA LYS A 224 -4.37 16.89 -6.86
C LYS A 224 -5.20 15.98 -7.78
N ALA A 225 -5.25 14.69 -7.48
CA ALA A 225 -6.11 13.73 -8.15
C ALA A 225 -7.58 13.81 -7.70
N GLY A 226 -7.89 14.64 -6.69
CA GLY A 226 -9.24 14.92 -6.21
C GLY A 226 -9.68 14.03 -5.04
N ALA A 227 -8.77 13.51 -4.22
CA ALA A 227 -9.13 12.81 -2.99
C ALA A 227 -10.10 13.63 -2.14
N MET A 228 -11.19 13.02 -1.66
CA MET A 228 -12.28 13.74 -0.99
C MET A 228 -12.13 13.81 0.53
N SER A 229 -11.29 12.97 1.11
CA SER A 229 -11.01 12.96 2.54
C SER A 229 -9.56 12.61 2.82
N LEU A 230 -9.09 13.00 4.00
CA LEU A 230 -7.75 12.71 4.48
C LEU A 230 -7.84 12.36 5.97
N MET A 231 -7.08 11.35 6.39
CA MET A 231 -7.03 10.91 7.79
C MET A 231 -5.69 11.29 8.42
N THR A 232 -5.74 11.92 9.61
CA THR A 232 -4.53 12.17 10.41
C THR A 232 -3.96 10.87 10.96
N SER A 233 -2.63 10.80 11.11
CA SER A 233 -1.98 9.63 11.69
C SER A 233 -2.01 9.63 13.22
N PHE A 234 -1.76 8.45 13.84
CA PHE A 234 -1.67 8.30 15.29
C PHE A 234 -0.41 8.94 15.88
N ASN A 235 0.70 8.87 15.15
CA ASN A 235 2.00 9.31 15.64
C ASN A 235 2.09 10.81 15.86
N ASP A 236 2.98 11.22 16.75
CA ASP A 236 3.57 12.55 16.72
C ASP A 236 4.74 12.60 15.73
N ASN A 237 4.93 13.74 15.10
CA ASN A 237 6.16 14.05 14.36
C ASN A 237 6.83 15.25 14.98
N ASP A 238 8.10 15.11 15.36
CA ASP A 238 8.86 16.16 16.06
C ASP A 238 8.14 16.64 17.33
N GLY A 239 7.48 15.72 18.05
CA GLY A 239 6.78 15.96 19.32
C GLY A 239 5.39 16.59 19.19
N ILE A 240 4.84 16.74 17.98
CA ILE A 240 3.49 17.28 17.76
C ILE A 240 2.59 16.18 17.19
N PRO A 241 1.55 15.73 17.96
CA PRO A 241 0.58 14.76 17.45
C PRO A 241 -0.06 15.24 16.14
N SER A 242 -0.19 14.33 15.15
CA SER A 242 -0.67 14.69 13.81
C SER A 242 -2.05 15.35 13.83
N SER A 243 -2.96 14.93 14.74
CA SER A 243 -4.28 15.53 14.90
C SER A 243 -4.26 16.94 15.54
N ALA A 244 -3.10 17.41 16.03
CA ALA A 244 -2.91 18.76 16.56
C ALA A 244 -1.89 19.59 15.74
N ASN A 245 -1.42 19.05 14.60
CA ASN A 245 -0.36 19.69 13.82
C ASN A 245 -0.92 20.70 12.82
N GLY A 246 -1.07 21.95 13.27
CA GLY A 246 -1.59 23.04 12.43
C GLY A 246 -0.73 23.36 11.21
N PHE A 247 0.59 23.20 11.29
CA PHE A 247 1.48 23.38 10.14
C PHE A 247 1.13 22.40 9.02
N LEU A 248 0.94 21.11 9.34
CA LEU A 248 0.61 20.10 8.34
C LEU A 248 -0.82 20.28 7.80
N LEU A 249 -1.80 20.52 8.70
CA LEU A 249 -3.22 20.50 8.33
C LEU A 249 -3.73 21.82 7.74
N LYS A 250 -3.14 22.96 8.11
CA LYS A 250 -3.52 24.26 7.57
C LYS A 250 -2.52 24.76 6.54
N ASP A 251 -1.26 24.99 6.96
CA ASP A 251 -0.32 25.67 6.08
C ASP A 251 0.00 24.80 4.87
N VAL A 252 0.30 23.51 5.04
CA VAL A 252 0.62 22.61 3.93
C VAL A 252 -0.66 22.14 3.21
N LEU A 253 -1.59 21.49 3.93
CA LEU A 253 -2.72 20.80 3.29
C LEU A 253 -3.73 21.82 2.69
N ARG A 254 -4.11 22.86 3.47
CA ARG A 254 -5.15 23.79 3.02
C ARG A 254 -4.57 24.95 2.20
N ASP A 255 -3.53 25.62 2.73
CA ASP A 255 -3.06 26.87 2.13
C ASP A 255 -2.15 26.63 0.92
N GLU A 256 -1.20 25.64 1.01
CA GLU A 256 -0.30 25.34 -0.12
C GLU A 256 -0.98 24.47 -1.18
N TRP A 257 -1.73 23.40 -0.78
CA TRP A 257 -2.30 22.45 -1.74
C TRP A 257 -3.75 22.74 -2.13
N GLY A 258 -4.45 23.57 -1.36
CA GLY A 258 -5.84 23.93 -1.65
C GLY A 258 -6.83 22.78 -1.44
N PHE A 259 -6.55 21.86 -0.52
CA PHE A 259 -7.43 20.73 -0.24
C PHE A 259 -8.82 21.21 0.23
N ASP A 260 -9.88 20.79 -0.44
CA ASP A 260 -11.26 21.20 -0.19
C ASP A 260 -12.18 20.07 0.33
N GLY A 261 -11.63 18.85 0.52
CA GLY A 261 -12.27 17.75 1.20
C GLY A 261 -12.28 17.93 2.73
N PHE A 262 -12.72 16.92 3.49
CA PHE A 262 -12.66 16.95 4.95
C PHE A 262 -11.50 16.14 5.51
N VAL A 263 -11.00 16.57 6.69
CA VAL A 263 -10.00 15.86 7.49
C VAL A 263 -10.69 15.13 8.63
N VAL A 264 -10.49 13.81 8.73
CA VAL A 264 -10.95 13.00 9.83
C VAL A 264 -9.75 12.54 10.68
N THR A 265 -9.93 12.37 11.99
CA THR A 265 -8.90 11.71 12.81
C THR A 265 -8.84 10.23 12.51
N ASP A 266 -7.74 9.56 12.83
CA ASP A 266 -7.72 8.13 13.00
C ASP A 266 -8.50 7.73 14.26
N TRP A 267 -8.71 6.42 14.47
CA TRP A 267 -9.49 5.84 15.57
C TRP A 267 -9.04 6.37 16.92
N ASN A 268 -9.92 7.16 17.56
CA ASN A 268 -9.65 7.75 18.89
C ASN A 268 -8.42 8.68 18.99
N ALA A 269 -7.80 9.07 17.87
CA ALA A 269 -6.53 9.79 17.86
C ALA A 269 -6.61 11.20 18.52
N THR A 270 -7.79 11.84 18.51
CA THR A 270 -7.99 13.08 19.28
C THR A 270 -7.73 12.83 20.77
N ARG A 271 -8.38 11.83 21.34
CA ARG A 271 -8.27 11.51 22.77
C ARG A 271 -6.88 10.99 23.14
N GLU A 272 -6.20 10.32 22.24
CA GLU A 272 -4.85 9.79 22.46
C GLU A 272 -3.81 10.87 22.71
N MET A 273 -4.07 12.12 22.35
CA MET A 273 -3.22 13.25 22.74
C MET A 273 -3.04 13.40 24.26
N ILE A 274 -3.96 12.83 25.06
CA ILE A 274 -3.80 12.74 26.52
C ILE A 274 -2.67 11.78 26.88
N ASN A 275 -2.60 10.63 26.21
CA ASN A 275 -1.54 9.63 26.40
C ASN A 275 -0.18 10.14 25.89
N HIS A 276 -0.17 10.93 24.82
CA HIS A 276 1.03 11.66 24.37
C HIS A 276 1.55 12.69 25.40
N GLY A 277 0.76 13.01 26.43
CA GLY A 277 1.09 14.11 27.36
C GLY A 277 0.95 15.48 26.71
N TYR A 278 0.22 15.59 25.61
CA TYR A 278 0.01 16.81 24.84
C TYR A 278 -1.29 17.53 25.21
N ALA A 279 -2.33 16.80 25.58
CA ALA A 279 -3.59 17.33 26.09
C ALA A 279 -3.82 16.92 27.56
N VAL A 280 -4.47 17.78 28.35
CA VAL A 280 -4.76 17.47 29.75
C VAL A 280 -6.00 16.61 29.94
N ASP A 281 -6.97 16.76 29.04
CA ASP A 281 -8.24 16.02 29.03
C ASP A 281 -8.84 16.00 27.62
N ASN A 282 -10.00 15.35 27.45
CA ASN A 282 -10.67 15.22 26.16
C ASN A 282 -11.20 16.56 25.59
N LYS A 283 -11.58 17.49 26.47
CA LYS A 283 -11.99 18.85 26.07
C LYS A 283 -10.81 19.63 25.47
N HIS A 284 -9.64 19.60 26.13
CA HIS A 284 -8.44 20.23 25.61
C HIS A 284 -7.98 19.56 24.31
N ALA A 285 -8.08 18.23 24.19
CA ALA A 285 -7.79 17.53 22.96
C ALA A 285 -8.70 17.98 21.80
N GLY A 286 -10.00 18.16 22.06
CA GLY A 286 -10.96 18.71 21.10
C GLY A 286 -10.64 20.16 20.68
N GLU A 287 -10.21 21.02 21.64
CA GLU A 287 -9.71 22.37 21.35
C GLU A 287 -8.52 22.33 20.39
N LEU A 288 -7.54 21.50 20.68
CA LEU A 288 -6.31 21.36 19.87
C LEU A 288 -6.60 20.85 18.45
N SER A 289 -7.42 19.79 18.33
CA SER A 289 -7.79 19.24 17.01
C SER A 289 -8.56 20.23 16.16
N MET A 290 -9.60 20.87 16.69
CA MET A 290 -10.38 21.88 15.95
C MET A 290 -9.49 23.05 15.54
N ASN A 291 -8.62 23.52 16.45
CA ASN A 291 -7.66 24.60 16.15
C ASN A 291 -6.59 24.18 15.14
N ALA A 292 -6.24 22.91 15.04
CA ALA A 292 -5.33 22.40 14.01
C ALA A 292 -5.98 22.25 12.63
N GLY A 293 -7.31 22.17 12.54
CA GLY A 293 -8.03 22.04 11.27
C GLY A 293 -8.57 20.65 10.97
N VAL A 294 -8.75 19.81 11.99
CA VAL A 294 -9.49 18.54 11.88
C VAL A 294 -10.98 18.85 11.80
N ASP A 295 -11.66 18.27 10.79
CA ASP A 295 -13.08 18.51 10.55
C ASP A 295 -13.98 17.48 11.26
N MET A 296 -13.59 16.20 11.32
CA MET A 296 -14.41 15.12 11.86
C MET A 296 -13.64 14.33 12.92
N ASP A 297 -14.29 14.08 14.05
CA ASP A 297 -13.75 13.31 15.18
C ASP A 297 -14.22 11.87 15.12
N MET A 298 -13.31 10.92 14.91
CA MET A 298 -13.61 9.50 14.88
C MET A 298 -13.56 8.92 16.30
N VAL A 299 -14.72 8.54 16.81
CA VAL A 299 -15.02 7.81 18.08
C VAL A 299 -14.44 8.42 19.38
N SER A 300 -13.74 9.52 19.36
CA SER A 300 -13.15 10.13 20.56
C SER A 300 -14.17 10.86 21.44
N CYS A 301 -15.32 11.20 20.89
CA CYS A 301 -16.37 12.02 21.50
C CYS A 301 -15.90 13.42 21.93
N ALA A 302 -14.72 13.88 21.49
CA ALA A 302 -14.18 15.18 21.89
C ALA A 302 -15.02 16.34 21.36
N TYR A 303 -15.53 16.21 20.13
CA TYR A 303 -16.34 17.25 19.52
C TYR A 303 -17.79 17.23 20.03
N ILE A 304 -18.42 16.07 20.05
CA ILE A 304 -19.83 15.98 20.44
C ILE A 304 -20.06 16.38 21.90
N ASP A 305 -19.10 16.10 22.79
CA ASP A 305 -19.22 16.38 24.22
C ASP A 305 -18.78 17.81 24.60
N HIS A 306 -17.87 18.46 23.84
CA HIS A 306 -17.18 19.65 24.32
C HIS A 306 -17.20 20.87 23.39
N LEU A 307 -17.52 20.77 22.09
CA LEU A 307 -17.44 21.93 21.17
C LEU A 307 -18.39 23.06 21.54
N GLU A 308 -19.57 22.78 22.08
CA GLU A 308 -20.50 23.83 22.53
C GLU A 308 -19.90 24.66 23.69
N GLU A 309 -19.28 23.99 24.68
CA GLU A 309 -18.60 24.63 25.79
C GLU A 309 -17.35 25.41 25.33
N LEU A 310 -16.52 24.80 24.45
CA LEU A 310 -15.33 25.44 23.89
C LEU A 310 -15.68 26.71 23.09
N LEU A 311 -16.80 26.68 22.36
CA LEU A 311 -17.30 27.85 21.66
C LEU A 311 -17.75 28.96 22.64
N ALA A 312 -18.48 28.59 23.69
CA ALA A 312 -18.93 29.54 24.72
C ALA A 312 -17.75 30.18 25.48
N GLU A 313 -16.67 29.45 25.65
CA GLU A 313 -15.42 29.96 26.25
C GLU A 313 -14.54 30.77 25.29
N GLY A 314 -14.90 30.80 23.98
CA GLY A 314 -14.12 31.49 22.94
C GLY A 314 -12.80 30.75 22.58
N LYS A 315 -12.68 29.48 22.93
CA LYS A 315 -11.51 28.63 22.63
C LYS A 315 -11.51 28.13 21.18
N VAL A 316 -12.71 27.94 20.64
CA VAL A 316 -12.96 27.71 19.21
C VAL A 316 -13.95 28.74 18.69
N SER A 317 -14.00 28.96 17.40
CA SER A 317 -14.90 29.94 16.76
C SER A 317 -15.99 29.25 15.95
N MET A 318 -17.16 29.89 15.84
CA MET A 318 -18.22 29.43 14.93
C MET A 318 -17.73 29.26 13.49
N LYS A 319 -16.79 30.11 13.03
CA LYS A 319 -16.20 30.03 11.70
C LYS A 319 -15.44 28.70 11.49
N GLN A 320 -14.74 28.21 12.51
CA GLN A 320 -14.05 26.91 12.42
C GLN A 320 -15.05 25.75 12.33
N ILE A 321 -16.09 25.77 13.19
CA ILE A 321 -17.18 24.77 13.14
C ILE A 321 -17.88 24.81 11.78
N ASP A 322 -18.24 25.99 11.27
CA ASP A 322 -18.88 26.15 9.96
C ASP A 322 -18.01 25.65 8.82
N ASN A 323 -16.70 25.87 8.88
CA ASN A 323 -15.76 25.39 7.86
C ASN A 323 -15.68 23.85 7.87
N ALA A 324 -15.58 23.26 9.05
CA ALA A 324 -15.55 21.79 9.22
C ALA A 324 -16.84 21.15 8.67
N VAL A 325 -18.01 21.67 9.03
CA VAL A 325 -19.31 21.20 8.52
C VAL A 325 -19.41 21.38 7.00
N ARG A 326 -18.96 22.53 6.47
CA ARG A 326 -18.93 22.80 5.03
C ARG A 326 -18.16 21.74 4.26
N ASN A 327 -16.99 21.35 4.76
CA ASN A 327 -16.14 20.34 4.14
C ASN A 327 -16.83 18.97 4.13
N VAL A 328 -17.45 18.56 5.23
CA VAL A 328 -18.19 17.29 5.32
C VAL A 328 -19.41 17.30 4.39
N LEU A 329 -20.21 18.37 4.41
CA LEU A 329 -21.39 18.48 3.56
C LEU A 329 -21.05 18.49 2.06
N ARG A 330 -19.94 19.17 1.68
CA ARG A 330 -19.45 19.18 0.29
C ARG A 330 -19.22 17.76 -0.22
N VAL A 331 -18.56 16.89 0.56
CA VAL A 331 -18.34 15.50 0.18
C VAL A 331 -19.65 14.73 0.08
N LYS A 332 -20.58 14.91 1.02
CA LYS A 332 -21.92 14.28 0.95
C LYS A 332 -22.69 14.67 -0.31
N PHE A 333 -22.64 15.96 -0.71
CA PHE A 333 -23.27 16.41 -1.94
C PHE A 333 -22.57 15.90 -3.20
N ARG A 334 -21.24 15.92 -3.24
CA ARG A 334 -20.47 15.38 -4.37
C ARG A 334 -20.73 13.88 -4.60
N LEU A 335 -20.98 13.12 -3.54
CA LEU A 335 -21.36 11.72 -3.62
C LEU A 335 -22.84 11.47 -3.99
N GLY A 336 -23.67 12.51 -4.11
CA GLY A 336 -25.09 12.36 -4.39
C GLY A 336 -25.88 11.67 -3.27
N LEU A 337 -25.42 11.75 -2.00
CA LEU A 337 -26.08 11.07 -0.88
C LEU A 337 -27.49 11.60 -0.60
N PHE A 338 -27.76 12.88 -0.91
CA PHE A 338 -29.09 13.48 -0.74
C PHE A 338 -30.09 12.94 -1.74
N GLU A 339 -29.64 12.59 -2.93
CA GLU A 339 -30.44 12.02 -4.02
C GLU A 339 -30.60 10.51 -3.85
N HIS A 340 -29.56 9.83 -3.36
CA HIS A 340 -29.46 8.38 -3.26
C HIS A 340 -28.97 7.94 -1.88
N PRO A 341 -29.74 8.15 -0.79
CA PRO A 341 -29.28 7.81 0.58
C PRO A 341 -29.30 6.32 0.90
N TYR A 342 -30.10 5.53 0.17
CA TYR A 342 -30.36 4.13 0.52
C TYR A 342 -29.61 3.14 -0.37
N ALA A 343 -29.16 2.04 0.22
CA ALA A 343 -28.64 0.88 -0.49
C ALA A 343 -29.75 0.06 -1.14
N ASP A 344 -29.47 -0.55 -2.29
CA ASP A 344 -30.33 -1.55 -2.90
C ASP A 344 -29.99 -2.95 -2.36
N VAL A 345 -30.84 -3.45 -1.43
CA VAL A 345 -30.62 -4.72 -0.73
C VAL A 345 -30.57 -5.92 -1.71
N GLU A 346 -31.34 -5.89 -2.80
CA GLU A 346 -31.32 -6.98 -3.79
C GLU A 346 -30.06 -6.94 -4.67
N LYS A 347 -29.63 -5.75 -5.08
CA LYS A 347 -28.37 -5.57 -5.80
C LYS A 347 -27.18 -6.01 -4.95
N ALA A 348 -27.19 -5.71 -3.64
CA ALA A 348 -26.11 -6.11 -2.73
C ALA A 348 -25.88 -7.63 -2.67
N ARG A 349 -26.93 -8.44 -2.86
CA ARG A 349 -26.83 -9.92 -2.85
C ARG A 349 -26.10 -10.49 -4.05
N THR A 350 -26.04 -9.78 -5.17
CA THR A 350 -25.51 -10.27 -6.45
C THR A 350 -24.27 -9.52 -6.90
N ALA A 351 -23.89 -8.44 -6.23
CA ALA A 351 -22.76 -7.58 -6.63
C ALA A 351 -21.39 -8.25 -6.41
N SER A 352 -21.28 -9.14 -5.42
CA SER A 352 -20.00 -9.72 -4.99
C SER A 352 -19.61 -10.94 -5.80
N TYR A 353 -18.29 -11.16 -5.94
CA TYR A 353 -17.69 -12.32 -6.59
C TYR A 353 -18.10 -12.51 -8.07
N ALA A 354 -18.38 -11.43 -8.78
CA ALA A 354 -18.67 -11.50 -10.20
C ALA A 354 -17.49 -12.11 -10.98
N PRO A 355 -17.73 -12.90 -12.04
CA PRO A 355 -16.64 -13.55 -12.78
C PRO A 355 -15.53 -12.61 -13.26
N ALA A 356 -15.88 -11.39 -13.68
CA ALA A 356 -14.93 -10.38 -14.10
C ALA A 356 -14.05 -9.89 -12.95
N VAL A 357 -14.62 -9.76 -11.73
CA VAL A 357 -13.89 -9.33 -10.53
C VAL A 357 -12.94 -10.44 -10.06
N LEU A 358 -13.40 -11.70 -10.08
CA LEU A 358 -12.55 -12.86 -9.76
C LEU A 358 -11.38 -12.99 -10.75
N GLU A 359 -11.62 -12.76 -12.04
CA GLU A 359 -10.55 -12.78 -13.04
C GLU A 359 -9.55 -11.64 -12.84
N ALA A 360 -10.02 -10.43 -12.56
CA ALA A 360 -9.14 -9.31 -12.24
C ALA A 360 -8.31 -9.60 -10.97
N ALA A 361 -8.90 -10.21 -9.94
CA ALA A 361 -8.16 -10.64 -8.74
C ALA A 361 -7.11 -11.72 -9.06
N ARG A 362 -7.41 -12.67 -9.96
CA ARG A 362 -6.46 -13.67 -10.42
C ARG A 362 -5.28 -13.04 -11.18
N VAL A 363 -5.56 -12.15 -12.13
CA VAL A 363 -4.52 -11.44 -12.89
C VAL A 363 -3.65 -10.60 -11.94
N SER A 364 -4.25 -9.89 -10.99
CA SER A 364 -3.52 -9.13 -9.97
C SER A 364 -2.61 -10.03 -9.14
N ALA A 365 -3.05 -11.25 -8.77
CA ALA A 365 -2.23 -12.20 -8.02
C ALA A 365 -1.07 -12.77 -8.87
N VAL A 366 -1.28 -13.00 -10.17
CA VAL A 366 -0.21 -13.39 -11.11
C VAL A 366 0.86 -12.29 -11.18
N GLU A 367 0.45 -11.05 -11.45
CA GLU A 367 1.36 -9.94 -11.68
C GLU A 367 2.05 -9.42 -10.42
N SER A 368 1.44 -9.63 -9.24
CA SER A 368 2.03 -9.27 -7.95
C SER A 368 3.04 -10.30 -7.43
N THR A 369 2.99 -11.54 -7.91
CA THR A 369 3.91 -12.59 -7.46
C THR A 369 5.31 -12.35 -8.02
N VAL A 370 6.29 -12.22 -7.12
CA VAL A 370 7.70 -11.99 -7.46
C VAL A 370 8.44 -13.32 -7.48
N LEU A 371 9.06 -13.67 -8.59
CA LEU A 371 10.05 -14.74 -8.64
C LEU A 371 11.38 -14.18 -8.12
N LEU A 372 11.72 -14.49 -6.87
CA LEU A 372 12.93 -13.98 -6.23
C LEU A 372 14.18 -14.70 -6.72
N ASP A 373 14.07 -16.02 -6.92
CA ASP A 373 15.16 -16.88 -7.35
C ASP A 373 14.66 -18.11 -8.10
N ASN A 374 15.46 -18.68 -9.02
CA ASN A 374 15.11 -19.87 -9.79
C ASN A 374 16.36 -20.49 -10.46
N ASP A 375 16.75 -21.66 -10.03
CA ASP A 375 17.85 -22.45 -10.62
C ASP A 375 17.45 -23.15 -11.95
N GLY A 376 16.30 -22.76 -12.51
CA GLY A 376 15.77 -23.29 -13.76
C GLY A 376 14.79 -24.43 -13.57
N ILE A 377 14.34 -24.71 -12.33
CA ILE A 377 13.29 -25.70 -12.06
C ILE A 377 11.92 -25.21 -12.50
N LEU A 378 11.65 -23.92 -12.34
CA LEU A 378 10.40 -23.31 -12.81
C LEU A 378 10.55 -22.74 -14.23
N PRO A 379 9.48 -22.84 -15.03
CA PRO A 379 8.22 -23.51 -14.76
C PRO A 379 8.33 -25.04 -14.85
N LEU A 380 7.51 -25.75 -14.08
CA LEU A 380 7.47 -27.21 -14.10
C LEU A 380 6.97 -27.76 -15.43
N ASP A 381 7.70 -28.72 -15.98
CA ASP A 381 7.29 -29.42 -17.21
C ASP A 381 6.40 -30.63 -16.87
N LYS A 382 5.11 -30.56 -17.18
CA LYS A 382 4.11 -31.65 -17.00
C LYS A 382 4.51 -32.96 -17.70
N ALA A 383 5.37 -32.89 -18.72
CA ALA A 383 5.88 -34.11 -19.38
C ALA A 383 6.92 -34.84 -18.52
N LYS A 384 7.66 -34.13 -17.68
CA LYS A 384 8.75 -34.67 -16.84
C LYS A 384 8.30 -34.89 -15.41
N VAL A 385 7.60 -33.95 -14.79
CA VAL A 385 7.10 -34.02 -13.41
C VAL A 385 5.79 -34.81 -13.39
N LYS A 386 5.78 -35.95 -12.69
CA LYS A 386 4.62 -36.85 -12.58
C LYS A 386 3.99 -36.85 -11.20
N THR A 387 4.77 -36.55 -10.17
CA THR A 387 4.30 -36.54 -8.78
C THR A 387 4.85 -35.33 -8.06
N VAL A 388 3.98 -34.50 -7.50
CA VAL A 388 4.35 -33.38 -6.65
C VAL A 388 3.85 -33.61 -5.22
N LEU A 389 4.67 -33.22 -4.24
CA LEU A 389 4.22 -33.05 -2.86
C LEU A 389 3.83 -31.60 -2.66
N VAL A 390 2.59 -31.35 -2.25
CA VAL A 390 2.13 -30.06 -1.75
C VAL A 390 2.18 -30.10 -0.22
N THR A 391 2.87 -29.14 0.38
CA THR A 391 3.13 -29.13 1.84
C THR A 391 3.19 -27.69 2.37
N GLY A 392 3.20 -27.56 3.70
CA GLY A 392 3.27 -26.28 4.39
C GLY A 392 1.91 -25.70 4.80
N PRO A 393 1.91 -24.80 5.80
CA PRO A 393 0.68 -24.29 6.41
C PRO A 393 -0.14 -23.39 5.49
N MET A 394 0.48 -22.77 4.47
CA MET A 394 -0.19 -21.89 3.53
C MET A 394 -0.72 -22.61 2.29
N ALA A 395 -0.51 -23.93 2.17
CA ALA A 395 -0.98 -24.70 1.02
C ALA A 395 -2.52 -24.74 0.91
N ASP A 396 -3.22 -24.79 2.04
CA ASP A 396 -4.69 -24.88 2.12
C ASP A 396 -5.27 -24.05 3.26
N SER A 397 -4.92 -22.75 3.28
CA SER A 397 -5.34 -21.80 4.32
C SER A 397 -6.09 -20.61 3.70
N PRO A 398 -7.38 -20.75 3.41
CA PRO A 398 -8.12 -19.78 2.63
C PRO A 398 -8.27 -18.41 3.31
N TYR A 399 -8.32 -18.35 4.63
CA TYR A 399 -8.40 -17.10 5.37
C TYR A 399 -7.03 -16.37 5.38
N GLU A 400 -5.97 -17.11 5.71
CA GLU A 400 -4.63 -16.52 5.81
C GLU A 400 -4.11 -16.00 4.46
N GLN A 401 -4.52 -16.65 3.36
CA GLN A 401 -4.20 -16.25 2.00
C GLN A 401 -4.72 -14.85 1.66
N MET A 402 -5.84 -14.42 2.23
CA MET A 402 -6.40 -13.09 1.98
C MET A 402 -5.58 -11.96 2.61
N GLY A 403 -4.88 -12.23 3.72
CA GLY A 403 -4.06 -11.24 4.42
C GLY A 403 -4.85 -10.32 5.35
N THR A 404 -4.17 -9.25 5.80
CA THR A 404 -4.77 -8.24 6.69
C THR A 404 -5.86 -7.44 5.99
N TRP A 405 -6.76 -6.80 6.75
CA TRP A 405 -7.88 -5.98 6.26
C TRP A 405 -8.83 -6.72 5.29
N SER A 406 -9.06 -8.00 5.54
CA SER A 406 -9.99 -8.84 4.76
C SER A 406 -11.32 -9.07 5.48
N MET A 407 -11.81 -8.06 6.23
CA MET A 407 -12.98 -8.18 7.13
C MET A 407 -14.25 -8.67 6.46
N ASP A 408 -14.48 -8.31 5.20
CA ASP A 408 -15.67 -8.67 4.43
C ASP A 408 -15.43 -9.79 3.41
N GLY A 409 -14.19 -10.33 3.38
CA GLY A 409 -13.81 -11.46 2.55
C GLY A 409 -14.26 -12.80 3.13
N GLU A 410 -14.66 -13.73 2.27
CA GLU A 410 -15.13 -15.04 2.68
C GLU A 410 -14.12 -16.14 2.34
N GLY A 411 -13.56 -16.81 3.36
CA GLY A 411 -12.65 -17.94 3.15
C GLY A 411 -13.26 -19.07 2.31
N SER A 412 -14.57 -19.26 2.36
CA SER A 412 -15.31 -20.24 1.54
C SER A 412 -15.27 -19.94 0.03
N ARG A 413 -14.98 -18.69 -0.34
CA ARG A 413 -14.85 -18.20 -1.72
C ARG A 413 -13.41 -18.15 -2.19
N THR A 414 -12.45 -18.25 -1.26
CA THR A 414 -11.02 -18.22 -1.57
C THR A 414 -10.57 -19.56 -2.16
N VAL A 415 -9.87 -19.49 -3.27
CA VAL A 415 -9.32 -20.69 -3.95
C VAL A 415 -7.86 -20.85 -3.52
N THR A 416 -7.59 -21.89 -2.72
CA THR A 416 -6.25 -22.17 -2.21
C THR A 416 -5.31 -22.80 -3.25
N PRO A 417 -3.97 -22.72 -3.06
CA PRO A 417 -3.01 -23.39 -3.94
C PRO A 417 -3.28 -24.90 -4.09
N LEU A 418 -3.55 -25.60 -2.98
CA LEU A 418 -3.87 -27.03 -3.03
C LEU A 418 -5.10 -27.32 -3.87
N LYS A 419 -6.18 -26.53 -3.69
CA LYS A 419 -7.40 -26.67 -4.47
C LYS A 419 -7.13 -26.41 -5.95
N ALA A 420 -6.48 -25.29 -6.26
CA ALA A 420 -6.19 -24.91 -7.64
C ALA A 420 -5.27 -25.92 -8.36
N LEU A 421 -4.23 -26.40 -7.70
CA LEU A 421 -3.34 -27.43 -8.25
C LEU A 421 -4.11 -28.70 -8.60
N LYS A 422 -5.00 -29.16 -7.71
CA LYS A 422 -5.86 -30.34 -7.98
C LYS A 422 -6.83 -30.11 -9.12
N ASP A 423 -7.48 -28.95 -9.16
CA ASP A 423 -8.50 -28.64 -10.15
C ASP A 423 -7.89 -28.45 -11.56
N LEU A 424 -6.72 -27.82 -11.67
CA LEU A 424 -6.10 -27.47 -12.95
C LEU A 424 -5.16 -28.57 -13.49
N TYR A 425 -4.48 -29.32 -12.61
CA TYR A 425 -3.39 -30.22 -13.00
C TYR A 425 -3.51 -31.64 -12.44
N GLY A 426 -4.57 -31.94 -11.66
CA GLY A 426 -4.73 -33.26 -11.01
C GLY A 426 -4.90 -34.43 -11.97
N ASP A 427 -5.32 -34.19 -13.22
CA ASP A 427 -5.42 -35.19 -14.27
C ASP A 427 -4.06 -35.50 -14.92
N ASP A 428 -3.13 -34.52 -14.94
CA ASP A 428 -1.83 -34.65 -15.61
C ASP A 428 -0.73 -35.09 -14.64
N VAL A 429 -0.82 -34.63 -13.35
CA VAL A 429 0.20 -34.78 -12.32
C VAL A 429 -0.43 -35.32 -11.03
N ARG A 430 0.17 -36.36 -10.46
CA ARG A 430 -0.25 -36.89 -9.15
C ARG A 430 0.11 -35.87 -8.06
N ILE A 431 -0.90 -35.31 -7.40
CA ILE A 431 -0.74 -34.37 -6.28
C ILE A 431 -0.90 -35.12 -4.97
N ILE A 432 0.15 -35.16 -4.17
CA ILE A 432 0.16 -35.66 -2.81
C ILE A 432 0.07 -34.46 -1.87
N TYR A 433 -0.83 -34.47 -0.91
CA TYR A 433 -0.92 -33.44 0.12
C TYR A 433 -0.59 -34.00 1.50
N GLU A 434 0.44 -33.48 2.11
CA GLU A 434 0.83 -33.75 3.50
C GLU A 434 1.30 -32.40 4.10
N PRO A 435 0.51 -31.74 4.96
CA PRO A 435 0.83 -30.39 5.43
C PRO A 435 2.16 -30.31 6.20
N GLY A 436 2.55 -31.39 6.88
CA GLY A 436 3.76 -31.42 7.71
C GLY A 436 3.60 -30.62 9.01
N ILE A 437 3.33 -29.32 8.88
CA ILE A 437 2.91 -28.42 9.94
C ILE A 437 1.60 -27.75 9.53
N GLU A 438 0.70 -27.49 10.47
CA GLU A 438 -0.68 -27.05 10.16
C GLU A 438 -0.85 -25.51 10.26
N SER A 439 0.03 -24.83 11.02
CA SER A 439 0.04 -23.39 11.19
C SER A 439 1.44 -22.81 11.08
N CYS A 440 1.53 -21.56 10.65
CA CYS A 440 2.80 -20.80 10.60
C CYS A 440 3.47 -20.65 11.98
N LEU A 441 2.75 -20.86 13.08
CA LEU A 441 3.26 -20.76 14.45
C LEU A 441 3.51 -22.12 15.12
N ASP A 442 3.17 -23.21 14.44
CA ASP A 442 3.30 -24.55 15.02
C ASP A 442 4.75 -24.93 15.31
N LYS A 443 4.89 -25.75 16.35
CA LYS A 443 6.09 -26.55 16.57
C LYS A 443 6.02 -27.85 15.76
N ALA A 444 7.17 -28.31 15.25
CA ALA A 444 7.25 -29.51 14.42
C ALA A 444 6.54 -30.71 15.07
N GLY A 445 5.48 -31.16 14.46
CA GLY A 445 4.57 -32.15 14.98
C GLY A 445 4.62 -33.49 14.26
N LYS A 446 3.61 -34.33 14.52
CA LYS A 446 3.48 -35.71 13.99
C LYS A 446 3.36 -35.75 12.44
N GLY A 447 2.96 -34.64 11.78
CA GLY A 447 2.82 -34.53 10.33
C GLY A 447 4.13 -34.55 9.54
N VAL A 448 5.23 -34.04 10.15
CA VAL A 448 6.53 -33.89 9.47
C VAL A 448 7.05 -35.22 8.90
N GLY A 449 6.99 -36.31 9.67
CA GLY A 449 7.46 -37.64 9.20
C GLY A 449 6.72 -38.15 7.96
N LYS A 450 5.41 -37.84 7.84
CA LYS A 450 4.61 -38.20 6.64
C LYS A 450 5.01 -37.38 5.44
N ALA A 451 5.14 -36.06 5.64
CA ALA A 451 5.56 -35.15 4.57
C ALA A 451 6.95 -35.52 4.04
N LEU A 452 7.93 -35.82 4.91
CA LEU A 452 9.27 -36.27 4.49
C LEU A 452 9.25 -37.63 3.76
N ALA A 453 8.36 -38.55 4.17
CA ALA A 453 8.18 -39.81 3.46
C ALA A 453 7.51 -39.64 2.08
N ALA A 454 6.64 -38.66 1.92
CA ALA A 454 6.03 -38.29 0.67
C ALA A 454 7.03 -37.54 -0.24
N ALA A 455 7.83 -36.62 0.33
CA ALA A 455 8.87 -35.89 -0.39
C ALA A 455 9.84 -36.82 -1.13
N ARG A 456 10.33 -37.87 -0.47
CA ARG A 456 11.24 -38.88 -1.09
C ARG A 456 10.62 -39.65 -2.25
N LYS A 457 9.32 -39.54 -2.48
CA LYS A 457 8.58 -40.21 -3.56
C LYS A 457 8.07 -39.25 -4.63
N ALA A 458 8.19 -37.95 -4.38
CA ALA A 458 7.80 -36.91 -5.30
C ALA A 458 8.98 -36.52 -6.21
N ASP A 459 8.67 -36.02 -7.39
CA ASP A 459 9.65 -35.43 -8.29
C ASP A 459 10.02 -34.01 -7.86
N VAL A 460 9.08 -33.29 -7.21
CA VAL A 460 9.24 -31.94 -6.70
C VAL A 460 8.38 -31.74 -5.45
N VAL A 461 8.90 -30.97 -4.49
CA VAL A 461 8.16 -30.47 -3.32
C VAL A 461 7.71 -29.02 -3.61
N LEU A 462 6.42 -28.76 -3.50
CA LEU A 462 5.83 -27.42 -3.50
C LEU A 462 5.53 -27.03 -2.04
N ALA A 463 6.41 -26.23 -1.45
CA ALA A 463 6.34 -25.82 -0.05
C ALA A 463 5.71 -24.42 0.05
N PHE A 464 4.52 -24.32 0.66
CA PHE A 464 3.81 -23.06 0.88
C PHE A 464 3.96 -22.64 2.34
N MET A 465 4.79 -21.63 2.56
CA MET A 465 5.15 -21.09 3.89
C MET A 465 4.77 -19.63 4.00
N GLY A 466 4.88 -19.05 5.19
CA GLY A 466 4.65 -17.60 5.32
C GLY A 466 4.24 -17.15 6.72
N GLU A 467 3.44 -16.10 6.72
CA GLU A 467 2.84 -15.49 7.91
C GLU A 467 1.32 -15.69 7.91
N LEU A 468 0.73 -15.76 9.12
CA LEU A 468 -0.73 -15.62 9.27
C LEU A 468 -1.16 -14.20 8.93
N ALA A 469 -2.39 -14.01 8.46
CA ALA A 469 -2.95 -12.70 8.16
C ALA A 469 -2.80 -11.70 9.32
N ILE A 470 -2.98 -12.19 10.55
CA ILE A 470 -2.84 -11.39 11.78
C ILE A 470 -1.41 -10.97 12.11
N MET A 471 -0.40 -11.50 11.45
CA MET A 471 0.99 -11.16 11.76
C MET A 471 1.45 -9.86 11.09
N SER A 472 0.64 -9.27 10.21
CA SER A 472 0.86 -7.96 9.59
C SER A 472 -0.38 -7.10 9.71
N GLY A 473 -0.28 -5.82 9.36
CA GLY A 473 -1.31 -4.81 9.57
C GLY A 473 -1.11 -4.04 10.88
N GLU A 474 -2.15 -3.36 11.31
CA GLU A 474 -2.15 -2.47 12.46
C GLU A 474 -1.87 -3.23 13.77
N ALA A 475 -1.06 -2.62 14.64
CA ALA A 475 -0.60 -3.16 15.93
C ALA A 475 0.26 -4.44 15.83
N HIS A 476 0.68 -4.88 14.64
CA HIS A 476 1.38 -6.16 14.44
C HIS A 476 2.84 -5.99 13.99
N SER A 477 3.61 -5.20 14.75
CA SER A 477 5.06 -5.06 14.56
C SER A 477 5.81 -6.30 15.05
N LEU A 478 6.82 -6.74 14.29
CA LEU A 478 7.66 -7.89 14.61
C LEU A 478 9.13 -7.49 14.67
N ALA A 479 9.80 -7.75 15.78
CA ALA A 479 11.25 -7.52 15.92
C ALA A 479 12.09 -8.47 15.04
N GLU A 480 11.60 -9.69 14.84
CA GLU A 480 12.21 -10.70 13.98
C GLU A 480 11.32 -10.96 12.77
N ILE A 481 11.86 -10.82 11.59
CA ILE A 481 11.17 -10.93 10.30
C ILE A 481 11.61 -12.17 9.53
N THR A 482 11.53 -13.33 10.21
CA THR A 482 11.83 -14.66 9.65
C THR A 482 10.57 -15.52 9.64
N LEU A 483 10.56 -16.60 8.91
CA LEU A 483 9.51 -17.63 9.00
C LEU A 483 9.37 -18.10 10.45
N LYS A 484 8.18 -17.97 11.03
CA LYS A 484 7.91 -18.26 12.44
C LYS A 484 7.62 -19.74 12.70
N GLY A 485 7.47 -20.10 13.98
CA GLY A 485 7.29 -21.49 14.39
C GLY A 485 8.48 -22.36 13.97
N ASP A 486 8.19 -23.58 13.57
CA ASP A 486 9.19 -24.52 13.08
C ASP A 486 9.20 -24.62 11.53
N GLN A 487 8.69 -23.59 10.81
CA GLN A 487 8.68 -23.60 9.34
C GLN A 487 10.09 -23.79 8.76
N ARG A 488 11.10 -23.06 9.28
CA ARG A 488 12.48 -23.19 8.84
C ARG A 488 13.05 -24.58 9.15
N ALA A 489 12.82 -25.13 10.34
CA ALA A 489 13.27 -26.47 10.70
C ALA A 489 12.60 -27.54 9.81
N PHE A 490 11.36 -27.33 9.42
CA PHE A 490 10.66 -28.22 8.50
C PHE A 490 11.23 -28.14 7.08
N LEU A 491 11.49 -26.94 6.56
CA LEU A 491 12.18 -26.74 5.28
C LEU A 491 13.56 -27.39 5.26
N GLU A 492 14.36 -27.20 6.34
CA GLU A 492 15.66 -27.85 6.49
C GLU A 492 15.56 -29.38 6.40
N ALA A 493 14.51 -29.97 6.99
CA ALA A 493 14.26 -31.40 6.89
C ALA A 493 13.82 -31.83 5.48
N LEU A 494 13.06 -30.99 4.76
CA LEU A 494 12.68 -31.24 3.37
C LEU A 494 13.91 -31.20 2.45
N TYR A 495 14.77 -30.20 2.57
CA TYR A 495 16.01 -30.09 1.77
C TYR A 495 16.91 -31.31 1.94
N LYS A 496 17.00 -31.88 3.17
CA LYS A 496 17.76 -33.13 3.45
C LYS A 496 17.18 -34.38 2.78
N THR A 497 15.98 -34.32 2.19
CA THR A 497 15.45 -35.45 1.42
C THR A 497 16.11 -35.61 0.06
N GLY A 498 16.74 -34.54 -0.47
CA GLY A 498 17.34 -34.46 -1.79
C GLY A 498 16.33 -34.29 -2.95
N THR A 499 15.03 -34.14 -2.63
CA THR A 499 14.00 -33.82 -3.62
C THR A 499 13.99 -32.31 -3.84
N PRO A 500 13.98 -31.80 -5.08
CA PRO A 500 13.92 -30.38 -5.35
C PRO A 500 12.75 -29.69 -4.65
N VAL A 501 12.98 -28.48 -4.13
CA VAL A 501 11.98 -27.71 -3.37
C VAL A 501 11.73 -26.37 -4.02
N VAL A 502 10.50 -26.16 -4.46
CA VAL A 502 9.96 -24.82 -4.84
C VAL A 502 9.27 -24.24 -3.62
N LEU A 503 9.83 -23.16 -3.10
CA LEU A 503 9.28 -22.42 -1.96
C LEU A 503 8.38 -21.30 -2.44
N THR A 504 7.14 -21.26 -1.96
CA THR A 504 6.24 -20.12 -2.09
C THR A 504 6.03 -19.48 -0.73
N VAL A 505 6.32 -18.18 -0.61
CA VAL A 505 6.17 -17.41 0.63
C VAL A 505 4.97 -16.47 0.52
N MET A 506 4.02 -16.60 1.44
CA MET A 506 2.90 -15.67 1.63
C MET A 506 3.12 -14.88 2.91
N ALA A 507 3.39 -13.58 2.81
CA ALA A 507 3.66 -12.75 3.99
C ALA A 507 3.29 -11.28 3.73
N GLY A 508 3.00 -10.55 4.81
CA GLY A 508 2.63 -9.14 4.72
C GLY A 508 3.81 -8.17 4.71
N ARG A 509 5.05 -8.67 4.73
CA ARG A 509 6.28 -7.87 4.83
C ARG A 509 7.44 -8.58 4.16
N PRO A 510 8.54 -7.91 3.77
CA PRO A 510 9.80 -8.58 3.42
C PRO A 510 10.35 -9.40 4.58
N LEU A 511 10.69 -10.66 4.35
CA LEU A 511 11.31 -11.54 5.33
C LEU A 511 12.81 -11.72 5.06
N GLU A 512 13.57 -12.05 6.11
CA GLU A 512 14.95 -12.53 6.00
C GLU A 512 14.94 -13.96 5.44
N LEU A 513 15.37 -14.15 4.19
CA LEU A 513 15.30 -15.41 3.45
C LEU A 513 16.68 -15.98 3.06
N GLY A 514 17.76 -15.53 3.70
CA GLY A 514 19.12 -15.95 3.30
C GLY A 514 19.31 -17.47 3.34
N PHE A 515 18.82 -18.15 4.39
CA PHE A 515 18.91 -19.61 4.48
C PHE A 515 18.05 -20.31 3.43
N GLU A 516 16.84 -19.81 3.19
CA GLU A 516 15.90 -20.35 2.22
C GLU A 516 16.43 -20.19 0.79
N LEU A 517 17.09 -19.05 0.50
CA LEU A 517 17.74 -18.77 -0.78
C LEU A 517 18.90 -19.75 -1.08
N ASP A 518 19.70 -20.09 -0.07
CA ASP A 518 20.85 -20.99 -0.25
C ASP A 518 20.44 -22.47 -0.46
N HIS A 519 19.16 -22.81 -0.26
CA HIS A 519 18.72 -24.22 -0.22
C HIS A 519 17.50 -24.55 -1.07
N SER A 520 16.72 -23.57 -1.51
CA SER A 520 15.57 -23.79 -2.39
C SER A 520 15.98 -23.74 -3.86
N ASP A 521 15.35 -24.57 -4.70
CA ASP A 521 15.59 -24.58 -6.15
C ASP A 521 14.86 -23.41 -6.87
N ALA A 522 13.79 -22.85 -6.25
CA ALA A 522 13.15 -21.61 -6.64
C ALA A 522 12.38 -21.00 -5.47
N ILE A 523 12.23 -19.67 -5.48
CA ILE A 523 11.46 -18.93 -4.49
C ILE A 523 10.48 -17.99 -5.19
N LEU A 524 9.17 -18.24 -4.99
CA LEU A 524 8.08 -17.33 -5.32
C LEU A 524 7.65 -16.56 -4.08
N TYR A 525 7.56 -15.22 -4.16
CA TYR A 525 7.05 -14.37 -3.09
C TYR A 525 5.74 -13.73 -3.53
N SER A 526 4.63 -14.22 -3.01
CA SER A 526 3.29 -13.82 -3.49
C SER A 526 2.64 -12.73 -2.63
N PHE A 527 3.32 -12.30 -1.54
CA PHE A 527 2.66 -11.57 -0.47
C PHE A 527 1.43 -12.36 0.03
N HIS A 528 0.34 -11.68 0.43
CA HIS A 528 -0.95 -12.34 0.57
C HIS A 528 -1.76 -12.09 -0.70
N PRO A 529 -1.97 -13.10 -1.55
CA PRO A 529 -2.43 -12.91 -2.93
C PRO A 529 -3.95 -12.78 -3.10
N GLY A 530 -4.72 -12.76 -2.00
CA GLY A 530 -6.16 -12.56 -2.03
C GLY A 530 -6.97 -13.81 -2.47
N THR A 531 -8.23 -13.57 -2.83
CA THR A 531 -9.24 -14.61 -3.13
C THR A 531 -8.80 -15.60 -4.21
N MET A 532 -8.11 -15.13 -5.25
CA MET A 532 -7.71 -15.91 -6.42
C MET A 532 -6.22 -16.26 -6.47
N GLY A 533 -5.53 -16.19 -5.34
CA GLY A 533 -4.10 -16.51 -5.25
C GLY A 533 -3.75 -17.94 -5.64
N GLY A 534 -4.58 -18.91 -5.30
CA GLY A 534 -4.33 -20.31 -5.63
C GLY A 534 -4.23 -20.59 -7.14
N PRO A 535 -5.20 -20.21 -7.97
CA PRO A 535 -5.11 -20.34 -9.43
C PRO A 535 -3.90 -19.61 -10.02
N ALA A 536 -3.62 -18.40 -9.55
CA ALA A 536 -2.46 -17.61 -10.00
C ALA A 536 -1.14 -18.35 -9.74
N LEU A 537 -0.92 -18.82 -8.52
CA LEU A 537 0.30 -19.55 -8.15
C LEU A 537 0.42 -20.89 -8.89
N ALA A 538 -0.68 -21.63 -9.02
CA ALA A 538 -0.68 -22.88 -9.76
C ALA A 538 -0.27 -22.69 -11.24
N GLN A 539 -0.80 -21.65 -11.90
CA GLN A 539 -0.48 -21.32 -13.30
C GLN A 539 0.97 -20.81 -13.45
N LEU A 540 1.47 -20.04 -12.50
CA LEU A 540 2.87 -19.64 -12.47
C LEU A 540 3.79 -20.84 -12.30
N ILE A 541 3.52 -21.74 -11.36
CA ILE A 541 4.35 -22.93 -11.10
C ILE A 541 4.45 -23.84 -12.35
N PHE A 542 3.35 -24.02 -13.07
CA PHE A 542 3.34 -24.86 -14.27
C PHE A 542 3.57 -24.10 -15.59
N GLY A 543 3.76 -22.78 -15.55
CA GLY A 543 4.14 -21.96 -16.69
C GLY A 543 3.02 -21.66 -17.70
N ASP A 544 1.76 -21.80 -17.29
CA ASP A 544 0.62 -21.29 -18.07
C ASP A 544 0.56 -19.75 -17.98
N GLU A 545 1.10 -19.17 -16.89
CA GLU A 545 1.40 -17.75 -16.71
C GLU A 545 2.90 -17.53 -16.46
N THR A 546 3.36 -16.30 -16.63
CA THR A 546 4.78 -15.94 -16.48
C THR A 546 4.92 -14.82 -15.42
N PRO A 547 5.79 -14.98 -14.40
CA PRO A 547 5.94 -13.97 -13.36
C PRO A 547 6.50 -12.67 -13.92
N SER A 548 5.95 -11.54 -13.45
CA SER A 548 6.39 -10.19 -13.81
C SER A 548 6.50 -9.26 -12.60
N GLY A 549 6.14 -9.72 -11.42
CA GLY A 549 6.19 -8.95 -10.19
C GLY A 549 7.61 -8.48 -9.84
N LYS A 550 7.69 -7.30 -9.25
CA LYS A 550 8.95 -6.68 -8.79
C LYS A 550 8.83 -6.28 -7.32
N THR A 551 9.91 -6.38 -6.55
CA THR A 551 9.92 -5.98 -5.14
C THR A 551 9.64 -4.48 -4.99
N PRO A 552 8.57 -4.06 -4.29
CA PRO A 552 8.26 -2.64 -4.04
C PRO A 552 9.02 -2.08 -2.84
N VAL A 553 9.85 -2.92 -2.22
CA VAL A 553 10.66 -2.62 -1.04
C VAL A 553 11.90 -3.51 -1.06
N SER A 554 13.03 -3.00 -0.58
CA SER A 554 14.27 -3.75 -0.44
C SER A 554 14.13 -4.83 0.64
N PHE A 555 14.58 -6.05 0.36
CA PHE A 555 14.59 -7.16 1.32
C PHE A 555 15.92 -7.17 2.08
N PRO A 556 15.93 -7.04 3.41
CA PRO A 556 17.18 -7.07 4.16
C PRO A 556 17.79 -8.47 4.20
N LYS A 557 19.13 -8.57 4.23
CA LYS A 557 19.83 -9.83 4.55
C LYS A 557 19.61 -10.21 6.00
N SER A 558 19.49 -9.20 6.85
CA SER A 558 19.18 -9.37 8.26
C SER A 558 18.49 -8.11 8.79
N ARG A 559 17.68 -8.26 9.84
CA ARG A 559 17.05 -7.13 10.55
C ARG A 559 18.06 -6.11 11.10
N GLY A 560 19.33 -6.50 11.28
CA GLY A 560 20.40 -5.59 11.67
C GLY A 560 20.78 -4.56 10.64
N GLN A 561 20.45 -4.78 9.35
CA GLN A 561 20.66 -3.81 8.30
C GLN A 561 19.61 -2.68 8.26
N ILE A 562 18.45 -2.86 8.94
CA ILE A 562 17.34 -1.91 8.87
C ILE A 562 17.73 -0.59 9.56
N PRO A 563 17.48 0.57 8.90
CA PRO A 563 16.82 0.72 7.59
C PRO A 563 17.75 0.44 6.41
N VAL A 564 17.31 -0.39 5.46
CA VAL A 564 17.96 -0.62 4.18
C VAL A 564 16.95 -0.33 3.05
N TYR A 565 17.24 0.66 2.22
CA TYR A 565 16.38 1.10 1.12
C TYR A 565 17.23 1.69 0.00
N TYR A 566 16.78 1.58 -1.25
CA TYR A 566 17.62 1.87 -2.41
C TYR A 566 17.97 3.35 -2.57
N ASN A 567 17.08 4.28 -2.18
CA ASN A 567 17.23 5.71 -2.38
C ASN A 567 17.84 6.44 -1.18
N HIS A 568 18.76 5.79 -0.48
CA HIS A 568 19.49 6.41 0.62
C HIS A 568 20.40 7.56 0.12
N ASN A 569 20.69 8.51 0.99
CA ASN A 569 21.58 9.61 0.65
C ASN A 569 23.03 9.15 0.44
N MET A 570 23.75 9.83 -0.47
CA MET A 570 25.17 9.63 -0.60
C MET A 570 25.88 10.08 0.69
N THR A 571 26.75 9.22 1.22
CA THR A 571 27.57 9.53 2.40
C THR A 571 28.91 10.15 1.99
N GLY A 572 29.58 10.81 2.95
CA GLY A 572 30.93 11.32 2.70
C GLY A 572 32.00 10.24 2.53
N ARG A 573 31.67 8.99 2.92
CA ARG A 573 32.54 7.80 2.81
C ARG A 573 31.75 6.62 2.25
N PRO A 574 31.38 6.66 0.97
CA PRO A 574 30.59 5.60 0.36
C PRO A 574 31.38 4.28 0.33
N TYR A 575 30.67 3.17 0.48
CA TYR A 575 31.22 1.82 0.33
C TYR A 575 31.73 1.61 -1.11
N ARG A 576 32.91 1.01 -1.25
CA ARG A 576 33.58 0.78 -2.52
C ARG A 576 34.03 -0.67 -2.75
N GLY A 577 33.47 -1.62 -2.01
CA GLY A 577 33.84 -3.02 -2.10
C GLY A 577 35.04 -3.39 -1.23
N GLU A 578 35.18 -2.76 -0.07
CA GLU A 578 36.22 -3.11 0.91
C GLU A 578 35.95 -4.47 1.58
N THR A 579 36.99 -5.05 2.17
CA THR A 579 36.98 -6.32 2.86
C THR A 579 35.96 -6.36 3.98
N LEU A 580 35.07 -7.34 3.98
CA LEU A 580 34.15 -7.64 5.05
C LEU A 580 34.79 -8.47 6.16
N LEU A 581 34.09 -8.63 7.29
CA LEU A 581 34.61 -9.27 8.49
C LEU A 581 35.11 -10.68 8.26
N ASP A 582 34.41 -11.50 7.49
CA ASP A 582 34.76 -12.90 7.19
C ASP A 582 36.03 -13.06 6.37
N GLU A 583 36.44 -12.03 5.64
CA GLU A 583 37.67 -11.98 4.86
C GLU A 583 38.84 -11.40 5.66
N TYR A 584 38.58 -10.97 6.90
CA TYR A 584 39.56 -10.27 7.71
C TYR A 584 40.50 -11.23 8.42
N GLN A 585 41.82 -10.91 8.44
CA GLN A 585 42.81 -11.75 9.11
C GLN A 585 42.72 -11.59 10.63
N ALA A 586 42.63 -12.69 11.37
CA ALA A 586 42.55 -12.72 12.83
C ALA A 586 43.70 -12.02 13.55
N SER A 587 44.86 -11.86 12.88
CA SER A 587 46.06 -11.19 13.41
C SER A 587 46.17 -9.71 13.00
N GLY A 588 45.15 -9.16 12.35
CA GLY A 588 45.12 -7.76 11.90
C GLY A 588 45.20 -6.79 13.06
N ARG A 589 45.95 -5.69 12.88
CA ARG A 589 45.94 -4.57 13.83
C ARG A 589 44.66 -3.76 13.69
N GLN A 590 44.21 -3.12 14.77
CA GLN A 590 43.10 -2.21 14.73
C GLN A 590 43.36 -1.09 13.70
N THR A 591 42.50 -0.96 12.70
CA THR A 591 42.54 0.08 11.66
C THR A 591 41.10 0.57 11.43
N SER A 592 40.94 1.59 10.59
CA SER A 592 39.60 2.09 10.18
C SER A 592 38.96 1.23 9.07
N LEU A 593 39.55 0.09 8.67
CA LEU A 593 39.04 -0.82 7.64
C LEU A 593 38.55 -0.09 6.37
N GLY A 594 39.39 0.77 5.78
CA GLY A 594 38.99 1.60 4.65
C GLY A 594 38.21 2.87 4.99
N GLY A 595 37.54 2.91 6.15
CA GLY A 595 36.83 4.07 6.65
C GLY A 595 35.56 4.42 5.86
N THR A 596 34.83 3.40 5.42
CA THR A 596 33.59 3.53 4.62
C THR A 596 32.35 3.23 5.46
N SER A 597 31.19 3.72 5.00
CA SER A 597 29.89 3.49 5.62
C SER A 597 29.32 2.14 5.16
N VAL A 598 29.57 1.08 5.95
CA VAL A 598 29.19 -0.28 5.63
C VAL A 598 28.97 -1.12 6.90
N TRP A 599 28.14 -2.12 6.83
CA TRP A 599 28.04 -3.18 7.84
C TRP A 599 29.15 -4.21 7.57
N LEU A 600 30.05 -4.41 8.52
CA LEU A 600 31.22 -5.28 8.34
C LEU A 600 30.87 -6.76 8.09
N ASP A 601 29.71 -7.21 8.60
CA ASP A 601 29.25 -8.58 8.56
C ASP A 601 28.19 -8.87 7.48
N SER A 602 27.64 -7.84 6.84
CA SER A 602 26.55 -8.01 5.86
C SER A 602 26.68 -7.14 4.61
N GLY A 603 27.62 -6.20 4.61
CA GLY A 603 27.76 -5.24 3.51
C GLY A 603 26.69 -4.17 3.49
N LEU A 604 26.54 -3.46 2.37
CA LEU A 604 25.55 -2.42 2.17
C LEU A 604 24.32 -2.92 1.41
N ASP A 605 24.53 -3.87 0.48
CA ASP A 605 23.48 -4.34 -0.41
C ASP A 605 22.41 -5.15 0.33
N PRO A 606 21.12 -4.94 0.02
CA PRO A 606 20.06 -5.81 0.51
C PRO A 606 20.16 -7.23 -0.06
N GLN A 607 19.37 -8.16 0.46
CA GLN A 607 19.22 -9.51 -0.11
C GLN A 607 18.60 -9.42 -1.51
N PHE A 608 17.52 -8.67 -1.66
CA PHE A 608 16.92 -8.33 -2.95
C PHE A 608 16.69 -6.82 -3.00
N PRO A 609 17.21 -6.13 -4.04
CA PRO A 609 17.03 -4.69 -4.16
C PRO A 609 15.59 -4.32 -4.57
N PHE A 610 15.21 -3.07 -4.37
CA PHE A 610 13.98 -2.51 -4.92
C PHE A 610 13.89 -2.73 -6.44
N GLY A 611 12.72 -3.15 -6.90
CA GLY A 611 12.48 -3.44 -8.32
C GLY A 611 12.96 -4.82 -8.78
N HIS A 612 13.51 -5.67 -7.89
CA HIS A 612 13.96 -7.03 -8.25
C HIS A 612 12.78 -7.95 -8.52
N GLY A 613 12.96 -8.83 -9.50
CA GLY A 613 12.06 -9.93 -9.82
C GLY A 613 12.47 -10.57 -11.14
N LEU A 614 12.56 -11.89 -11.14
CA LEU A 614 12.89 -12.71 -12.28
C LEU A 614 11.63 -13.08 -13.08
N THR A 615 11.84 -13.64 -14.25
CA THR A 615 10.80 -14.22 -15.09
C THR A 615 11.29 -15.52 -15.75
N TYR A 616 10.48 -16.20 -16.55
CA TYR A 616 10.87 -17.45 -17.22
C TYR A 616 11.60 -17.22 -18.56
N THR A 617 12.12 -16.02 -18.75
CA THR A 617 12.95 -15.65 -19.90
C THR A 617 14.05 -14.69 -19.45
N THR A 618 14.88 -14.26 -20.37
CA THR A 618 15.92 -13.27 -20.11
C THR A 618 15.73 -12.05 -21.01
N PHE A 619 16.04 -10.87 -20.47
CA PHE A 619 16.02 -9.61 -21.21
C PHE A 619 17.40 -8.97 -21.27
N GLU A 620 17.72 -8.44 -22.44
CA GLU A 620 18.94 -7.65 -22.63
C GLU A 620 18.56 -6.20 -22.94
N TYR A 621 19.22 -5.27 -22.25
CA TYR A 621 19.02 -3.84 -22.40
C TYR A 621 20.23 -3.23 -23.12
N SER A 622 19.99 -2.38 -24.12
CA SER A 622 21.06 -1.49 -24.61
C SER A 622 21.37 -0.41 -23.57
N ALA A 623 22.51 0.27 -23.70
CA ALA A 623 22.72 1.51 -22.96
C ALA A 623 21.64 2.55 -23.32
N PRO A 624 21.11 3.32 -22.34
CA PRO A 624 20.17 4.39 -22.61
C PRO A 624 20.79 5.47 -23.49
N LYS A 625 19.99 6.07 -24.37
CA LYS A 625 20.37 7.21 -25.21
C LYS A 625 19.43 8.37 -24.96
N LEU A 626 19.97 9.57 -24.85
CA LEU A 626 19.17 10.79 -24.70
C LEU A 626 19.11 11.51 -26.07
N ASP A 627 18.03 12.23 -26.28
CA ASP A 627 17.85 13.08 -27.45
C ASP A 627 18.77 14.31 -27.42
N GLN A 628 19.15 14.77 -26.22
CA GLN A 628 20.11 15.87 -25.98
C GLN A 628 21.00 15.50 -24.79
N VAL A 629 22.06 16.25 -24.56
CA VAL A 629 22.94 16.11 -23.39
C VAL A 629 22.87 17.32 -22.45
N GLU A 630 22.23 18.41 -22.89
CA GLU A 630 21.98 19.61 -22.09
C GLU A 630 20.53 20.03 -22.25
N TYR A 631 19.88 20.35 -21.15
CA TYR A 631 18.44 20.69 -21.09
C TYR A 631 18.21 21.98 -20.33
N GLY A 632 17.26 22.78 -20.83
CA GLY A 632 16.70 23.92 -20.10
C GLY A 632 15.67 23.48 -19.06
N MET A 633 15.31 24.38 -18.14
CA MET A 633 14.38 24.10 -17.03
C MET A 633 12.99 23.64 -17.48
N ASP A 634 12.52 24.07 -18.64
CA ASP A 634 11.18 23.75 -19.16
C ASP A 634 11.17 22.59 -20.17
N ASP A 635 12.33 21.97 -20.39
CA ASP A 635 12.47 20.87 -21.35
C ASP A 635 11.93 19.56 -20.79
N THR A 636 11.76 18.59 -21.69
CA THR A 636 11.49 17.20 -21.39
C THR A 636 12.63 16.34 -21.89
N ILE A 637 13.28 15.62 -21.00
CA ILE A 637 14.34 14.64 -21.30
C ILE A 637 13.69 13.45 -21.98
N ILE A 638 14.09 13.12 -23.22
CA ILE A 638 13.65 11.91 -23.90
C ILE A 638 14.76 10.88 -23.84
N ALA A 639 14.54 9.83 -23.07
CA ALA A 639 15.45 8.71 -22.94
C ALA A 639 14.93 7.49 -23.71
N GLU A 640 15.78 6.89 -24.55
CA GLU A 640 15.45 5.71 -25.35
C GLU A 640 16.35 4.55 -24.94
N VAL A 641 15.80 3.33 -24.91
CA VAL A 641 16.52 2.09 -24.71
C VAL A 641 15.93 1.01 -25.60
N MET A 642 16.77 0.15 -26.16
CA MET A 642 16.31 -1.09 -26.79
C MET A 642 16.27 -2.19 -25.73
N ILE A 643 15.20 -2.97 -25.72
CA ILE A 643 15.06 -4.17 -24.90
C ILE A 643 14.75 -5.36 -25.81
N THR A 644 15.45 -6.47 -25.59
CA THR A 644 15.29 -7.72 -26.34
C THR A 644 14.96 -8.86 -25.41
N ASN A 645 13.94 -9.62 -25.71
CA ASN A 645 13.70 -10.91 -25.08
C ASN A 645 14.67 -11.95 -25.68
N THR A 646 15.72 -12.29 -24.94
CA THR A 646 16.79 -13.22 -25.40
C THR A 646 16.50 -14.68 -25.09
N GLY A 647 15.42 -14.97 -24.35
CA GLY A 647 15.03 -16.34 -24.04
C GLY A 647 13.97 -16.92 -25.00
N ASN A 648 13.29 -17.93 -24.53
CA ASN A 648 12.40 -18.76 -25.37
C ASN A 648 10.92 -18.69 -24.98
N ARG A 649 10.54 -17.77 -24.08
CA ARG A 649 9.15 -17.58 -23.64
C ARG A 649 8.75 -16.12 -23.78
N LYS A 650 7.48 -15.91 -24.13
CA LYS A 650 6.83 -14.60 -24.00
C LYS A 650 6.80 -14.18 -22.54
N ALA A 651 7.18 -12.96 -22.24
CA ALA A 651 7.10 -12.41 -20.88
C ALA A 651 6.98 -10.89 -20.88
N THR A 652 6.53 -10.38 -19.73
CA THR A 652 6.46 -8.94 -19.44
C THR A 652 7.63 -8.54 -18.57
N GLU A 653 8.34 -7.48 -18.96
CA GLU A 653 9.36 -6.83 -18.15
C GLU A 653 8.88 -5.48 -17.64
N VAL A 654 9.29 -5.12 -16.42
CA VAL A 654 9.06 -3.79 -15.82
C VAL A 654 10.35 -2.99 -15.92
N MET A 655 10.40 -2.09 -16.88
CA MET A 655 11.53 -1.19 -17.10
C MET A 655 11.40 0.02 -16.17
N GLN A 656 12.44 0.31 -15.40
CA GLN A 656 12.46 1.35 -14.36
C GLN A 656 13.46 2.44 -14.73
N LEU A 657 13.01 3.70 -14.72
CA LEU A 657 13.85 4.87 -14.98
C LEU A 657 14.26 5.50 -13.65
N TYR A 658 15.54 5.60 -13.43
CA TYR A 658 16.13 6.22 -12.25
C TYR A 658 16.97 7.44 -12.63
N VAL A 659 17.01 8.43 -11.73
CA VAL A 659 17.86 9.61 -11.87
C VAL A 659 18.67 9.83 -10.59
N ARG A 660 19.86 10.37 -10.74
CA ARG A 660 20.71 10.90 -9.67
C ARG A 660 21.13 12.30 -10.01
N ASP A 661 20.88 13.23 -9.10
CA ASP A 661 21.51 14.54 -9.06
C ASP A 661 22.89 14.38 -8.41
N LEU A 662 23.95 14.78 -9.12
CA LEU A 662 25.32 14.57 -8.67
C LEU A 662 25.74 15.56 -7.60
N VAL A 663 25.29 16.83 -7.68
CA VAL A 663 25.67 17.90 -6.75
C VAL A 663 24.49 18.84 -6.54
N GLY A 664 23.79 18.71 -5.42
CA GLY A 664 22.72 19.62 -5.01
C GLY A 664 23.12 20.48 -3.80
N SER A 665 22.32 21.50 -3.49
CA SER A 665 22.46 22.34 -2.29
C SER A 665 22.29 21.59 -0.97
N VAL A 666 21.76 20.36 -1.04
CA VAL A 666 21.69 19.37 0.04
C VAL A 666 22.10 18.01 -0.50
N THR A 667 22.49 17.08 0.38
CA THR A 667 22.83 15.70 -0.03
C THR A 667 21.63 15.05 -0.72
N ARG A 668 21.88 14.51 -1.91
CA ARG A 668 20.86 13.88 -2.74
C ARG A 668 20.93 12.35 -2.65
N PRO A 669 19.83 11.64 -2.91
CA PRO A 669 19.81 10.19 -3.01
C PRO A 669 20.77 9.63 -4.06
N VAL A 670 21.25 8.42 -3.83
CA VAL A 670 22.11 7.70 -4.80
C VAL A 670 21.36 7.37 -6.09
N LYS A 671 20.05 7.18 -6.02
CA LYS A 671 19.11 7.01 -7.14
C LYS A 671 17.70 7.37 -6.67
N GLU A 672 16.86 7.85 -7.56
CA GLU A 672 15.43 8.08 -7.35
C GLU A 672 14.66 7.55 -8.56
N LEU A 673 13.63 6.75 -8.33
CA LEU A 673 12.68 6.32 -9.38
C LEU A 673 11.92 7.54 -9.90
N LYS A 674 11.88 7.73 -11.21
CA LYS A 674 11.16 8.83 -11.86
C LYS A 674 10.23 8.37 -12.98
N GLY A 675 10.18 7.06 -13.21
CA GLY A 675 9.27 6.46 -14.19
C GLY A 675 9.43 4.94 -14.28
N PHE A 676 8.41 4.27 -14.77
CA PHE A 676 8.47 2.86 -15.13
C PHE A 676 7.53 2.55 -16.28
N LYS A 677 7.78 1.46 -16.98
CA LYS A 677 6.93 0.94 -18.06
C LYS A 677 6.94 -0.57 -18.09
N ARG A 678 5.79 -1.16 -18.23
CA ARG A 678 5.61 -2.59 -18.49
C ARG A 678 5.66 -2.83 -20.00
N ILE A 679 6.39 -3.84 -20.42
CA ILE A 679 6.50 -4.21 -21.83
C ILE A 679 6.49 -5.72 -22.00
N THR A 680 5.60 -6.20 -22.83
CA THR A 680 5.51 -7.63 -23.19
C THR A 680 6.21 -7.87 -24.52
N LEU A 681 7.11 -8.87 -24.52
CA LEU A 681 7.91 -9.25 -25.70
C LEU A 681 7.79 -10.76 -25.99
N GLU A 682 7.63 -11.07 -27.26
CA GLU A 682 7.75 -12.44 -27.75
C GLU A 682 9.24 -12.90 -27.75
N PRO A 683 9.54 -14.21 -27.78
CA PRO A 683 10.91 -14.71 -27.92
C PRO A 683 11.64 -14.09 -29.11
N GLY A 684 12.81 -13.53 -28.88
CA GLY A 684 13.64 -12.87 -29.89
C GLY A 684 13.16 -11.47 -30.31
N GLU A 685 12.04 -10.99 -29.78
CA GLU A 685 11.52 -9.66 -30.12
C GLU A 685 12.38 -8.57 -29.46
N THR A 686 12.67 -7.51 -30.25
CA THR A 686 13.33 -6.29 -29.79
C THR A 686 12.40 -5.11 -29.99
N LYS A 687 12.27 -4.26 -28.95
CA LYS A 687 11.54 -2.99 -29.03
C LYS A 687 12.38 -1.83 -28.52
N THR A 688 12.20 -0.67 -29.15
CA THR A 688 12.71 0.60 -28.63
C THR A 688 11.65 1.22 -27.72
N VAL A 689 12.00 1.47 -26.48
CA VAL A 689 11.12 2.07 -25.47
C VAL A 689 11.61 3.47 -25.16
N LYS A 690 10.70 4.44 -25.15
CA LYS A 690 11.00 5.84 -24.85
C LYS A 690 10.38 6.23 -23.52
N PHE A 691 11.13 6.98 -22.73
CA PHE A 691 10.65 7.66 -21.52
C PHE A 691 10.75 9.16 -21.75
N GLY A 692 9.70 9.89 -21.38
CA GLY A 692 9.70 11.35 -21.32
C GLY A 692 9.71 11.77 -19.84
N LEU A 693 10.73 12.49 -19.42
CA LEU A 693 10.88 13.01 -18.06
C LEU A 693 10.96 14.53 -18.12
N PRO A 694 9.90 15.28 -17.75
CA PRO A 694 9.98 16.72 -17.61
C PRO A 694 11.09 17.09 -16.61
N VAL A 695 11.92 18.08 -16.96
CA VAL A 695 13.03 18.54 -16.08
C VAL A 695 12.47 18.99 -14.73
N GLN A 696 11.28 19.57 -14.69
CA GLN A 696 10.59 19.98 -13.46
C GLN A 696 10.34 18.83 -12.47
N ASN A 697 10.32 17.56 -12.90
CA ASN A 697 10.20 16.39 -12.02
C ASN A 697 11.51 16.08 -11.26
N LEU A 698 12.59 16.82 -11.56
CA LEU A 698 13.86 16.76 -10.82
C LEU A 698 13.88 17.74 -9.63
N ALA A 699 12.85 18.58 -9.47
CA ALA A 699 12.74 19.57 -8.41
C ALA A 699 12.73 18.92 -7.01
N PHE A 700 13.42 19.55 -6.08
CA PHE A 700 13.46 19.15 -4.66
C PHE A 700 13.52 20.38 -3.74
N TYR A 701 13.22 20.17 -2.46
CA TYR A 701 13.37 21.21 -1.43
C TYR A 701 14.82 21.26 -0.95
N GLY A 702 15.53 22.33 -1.33
CA GLY A 702 16.92 22.62 -0.98
C GLY A 702 17.10 23.24 0.42
N GLN A 703 18.19 23.98 0.62
CA GLN A 703 18.48 24.64 1.91
C GLN A 703 17.49 25.75 2.24
N ASP A 704 16.97 26.43 1.23
CA ASP A 704 16.03 27.55 1.34
C ASP A 704 14.57 27.11 1.52
N MET A 705 14.31 25.79 1.56
CA MET A 705 12.98 25.22 1.65
C MET A 705 12.05 25.60 0.49
N VAL A 706 12.61 25.91 -0.67
CA VAL A 706 11.88 26.17 -1.92
C VAL A 706 12.04 24.96 -2.83
N LYS A 707 10.91 24.45 -3.38
CA LYS A 707 10.93 23.35 -4.36
C LYS A 707 11.37 23.90 -5.72
N LYS A 708 12.52 23.50 -6.20
CA LYS A 708 13.07 23.94 -7.49
C LYS A 708 14.03 22.88 -8.06
N VAL A 709 14.24 22.95 -9.37
CA VAL A 709 15.35 22.27 -10.04
C VAL A 709 16.60 23.11 -9.85
N GLU A 710 17.71 22.50 -9.49
CA GLU A 710 19.00 23.16 -9.44
C GLU A 710 19.79 22.81 -10.71
N PRO A 711 20.45 23.80 -11.36
CA PRO A 711 21.36 23.52 -12.49
C PRO A 711 22.50 22.61 -12.05
N GLY A 712 22.87 21.66 -12.88
CA GLY A 712 23.96 20.73 -12.55
C GLY A 712 24.01 19.52 -13.47
N ASP A 713 24.86 18.57 -13.10
CA ASP A 713 25.09 17.33 -13.81
C ASP A 713 24.28 16.18 -13.17
N PHE A 714 23.70 15.34 -14.01
CA PHE A 714 22.83 14.24 -13.63
C PHE A 714 23.25 12.94 -14.30
N HIS A 715 22.89 11.82 -13.67
CA HIS A 715 22.91 10.50 -14.26
C HIS A 715 21.50 9.95 -14.40
N LEU A 716 21.21 9.26 -15.51
CA LEU A 716 19.96 8.56 -15.77
C LEU A 716 20.23 7.10 -16.08
N TRP A 717 19.45 6.19 -15.50
CA TRP A 717 19.44 4.75 -15.79
C TRP A 717 18.06 4.33 -16.29
N ILE A 718 18.04 3.34 -17.18
CA ILE A 718 16.84 2.53 -17.46
C ILE A 718 17.26 1.08 -17.26
N ALA A 719 16.60 0.40 -16.32
CA ALA A 719 17.03 -0.91 -15.85
C ALA A 719 15.86 -1.74 -15.31
N GLY A 720 16.08 -3.03 -15.04
CA GLY A 720 15.08 -3.93 -14.46
C GLY A 720 14.94 -3.81 -12.93
N ASN A 721 15.91 -3.16 -12.24
CA ASN A 721 15.87 -2.89 -10.80
C ASN A 721 16.84 -1.77 -10.40
N SER A 722 16.79 -1.34 -9.13
CA SER A 722 17.60 -0.23 -8.61
C SER A 722 19.11 -0.49 -8.58
N ALA A 723 19.54 -1.75 -8.52
CA ALA A 723 20.96 -2.13 -8.44
C ALA A 723 21.62 -2.34 -9.81
N SER A 724 20.83 -2.36 -10.91
CA SER A 724 21.31 -2.69 -12.24
C SER A 724 21.39 -1.49 -13.18
N GLY A 725 21.89 -1.74 -14.39
CA GLY A 725 21.96 -0.77 -15.50
C GLY A 725 23.20 0.08 -15.52
N VAL A 726 23.43 0.74 -16.65
CA VAL A 726 24.54 1.68 -16.91
C VAL A 726 23.97 3.09 -17.03
N PRO A 727 24.57 4.11 -16.40
CA PRO A 727 24.07 5.46 -16.51
C PRO A 727 24.44 6.13 -17.85
N VAL A 728 23.59 7.07 -18.25
CA VAL A 728 23.92 8.11 -19.21
C VAL A 728 23.95 9.47 -18.51
N ALA A 729 24.93 10.30 -18.81
CA ALA A 729 25.07 11.62 -18.20
C ALA A 729 24.31 12.68 -18.99
N PHE A 730 23.80 13.70 -18.32
CA PHE A 730 23.22 14.91 -18.88
C PHE A 730 23.38 16.09 -17.92
N SER A 731 23.18 17.31 -18.42
CA SER A 731 23.22 18.52 -17.61
C SER A 731 21.91 19.32 -17.74
N VAL A 732 21.56 20.06 -16.69
CA VAL A 732 20.48 21.05 -16.69
C VAL A 732 21.07 22.44 -16.44
N TYR A 733 20.61 23.49 -17.18
CA TYR A 733 21.11 24.86 -17.08
C TYR A 733 20.01 25.90 -16.91
#